data_3d75055dee9d81d8fdb89f2101e6f708
#
_entry.id   3d75055dee9d81d8fdb89f2101e6f708
#
_cell.length_a   1.000
_cell.length_b   1.000
_cell.length_c   1.000
_cell.angle_alpha   90.00
_cell.angle_beta   90.00
_cell.angle_gamma   90.00
#
_symmetry.space_group_name_H-M   'P 1'
#
loop_
_entity.id
_entity.type
_entity.pdbx_description
1 polymer ?
#
loop_
_entity_poly.entity_id
_entity_poly.type
_entity_poly.pdbx_seq_one_letter_code
_entity_poly.pdbx_strand_id
1 'polypeptide(L)'
;MNSSPQSPTASAIDETAEQNGLPSRPAHVAPAEASSESAAMCRAHPAGVHSTHGDASEDEADGASLAAASERSPFVAALSFAIRQWTRWPRYLTTTLSGMAVATLSDVATPLVAGRLVEDVAHPPPAAGDTVANAAALAARGDAMWMLGALGLLGLVSVSGRRASFLGITHLSINIMRDVAQESFARLQKFSTDWHANTFAGSTVRKLTRGMWALDTLNDNLLLMLLPEMLVLTGTTMVLGWRWPLMGALLAGMSIAFVALSCALTLRYVAPHARKANRWDSRVGAALADAITCNPLVKAFGAEAREERRLGRTLAIWRLRTARSWVRGTNSGNAQNLAVTAMRLTLASAAVWLWWKGAAGPGDVAYVLTMIFLVQGYLRDIGQQVSVVQRSVNEMEELVAIWDQPPAVRDRQGAGRIAISRGEIRFDHVLFRYQGLDRPLFKDLDVTIPAGGRVGLVGPSGSGKSSFTKLLQRLYDIDGGRILIDGVDIASVQQSSLRSQIAIVQQEPILFHRSLAENIAYARPGATQSEIERAAELANASGFISRLPQGYDTLVGERGVKLSGGERQRVAIARAFLADARILILDEATASLDSESEALVQDAIERLMLDRTVIVIAHRLATVVGLDRILVFEHGEIREDGSHEALIQREGGLYRRLYELQSLDG
;
A
#
# COMPACT_ATOMS: atom_id res chain seq x y z
N MET A 1 -32.32 -26.18 -34.70
CA MET A 1 -33.15 -26.66 -33.59
C MET A 1 -32.76 -25.83 -32.39
N ASN A 2 -33.47 -24.79 -32.21
CA ASN A 2 -34.39 -24.40 -31.11
C ASN A 2 -33.66 -24.28 -29.77
N SER A 3 -33.70 -23.21 -28.99
CA SER A 3 -34.58 -22.03 -28.93
C SER A 3 -34.03 -21.08 -27.85
N SER A 4 -33.98 -19.81 -28.13
CA SER A 4 -33.85 -18.73 -27.13
C SER A 4 -35.22 -18.52 -26.42
N PRO A 5 -35.25 -17.94 -25.23
CA PRO A 5 -36.41 -17.13 -24.85
C PRO A 5 -36.03 -15.65 -24.61
N GLN A 6 -36.95 -14.86 -25.06
CA GLN A 6 -37.07 -13.40 -25.10
C GLN A 6 -37.39 -12.80 -23.72
N SER A 7 -36.95 -11.56 -23.57
CA SER A 7 -37.42 -10.60 -22.57
C SER A 7 -38.87 -10.18 -22.83
N PRO A 8 -39.65 -9.82 -21.80
CA PRO A 8 -40.88 -9.05 -21.98
C PRO A 8 -40.72 -7.58 -21.57
N THR A 9 -41.31 -6.78 -22.41
CA THR A 9 -41.52 -5.34 -22.45
C THR A 9 -42.43 -4.83 -21.33
N ALA A 10 -42.23 -3.56 -20.99
CA ALA A 10 -43.08 -2.72 -20.18
C ALA A 10 -44.43 -2.42 -20.87
N SER A 11 -45.54 -2.40 -20.13
CA SER A 11 -46.65 -1.49 -20.35
C SER A 11 -47.60 -1.45 -19.12
N ALA A 12 -47.78 -0.25 -18.63
CA ALA A 12 -48.96 0.41 -18.08
C ALA A 12 -50.09 -0.43 -17.48
N ILE A 13 -50.50 -0.12 -16.26
CA ILE A 13 -51.90 0.05 -15.87
C ILE A 13 -51.96 1.13 -14.77
N ASP A 14 -52.88 2.03 -15.05
CA ASP A 14 -53.32 3.22 -14.34
C ASP A 14 -54.43 2.90 -13.34
N GLU A 15 -54.62 3.82 -12.38
CA GLU A 15 -55.80 4.10 -11.58
C GLU A 15 -56.53 2.98 -10.82
N THR A 16 -56.57 3.16 -9.49
CA THR A 16 -57.82 3.43 -8.77
C THR A 16 -57.55 4.00 -7.37
N ALA A 17 -58.23 5.09 -7.13
CA ALA A 17 -58.24 5.85 -5.89
C ALA A 17 -59.17 5.25 -4.83
N GLU A 18 -59.02 5.77 -3.66
CA GLU A 18 -60.00 6.07 -2.61
C GLU A 18 -60.13 5.17 -1.38
N GLN A 19 -60.01 5.90 -0.29
CA GLN A 19 -60.71 5.78 1.00
C GLN A 19 -60.09 4.87 2.07
N ASN A 20 -59.41 5.48 3.06
CA ASN A 20 -60.01 5.69 4.38
C ASN A 20 -59.00 6.18 5.44
N GLY A 21 -59.36 7.28 6.10
CA GLY A 21 -59.33 7.37 7.55
C GLY A 21 -58.07 7.95 8.21
N LEU A 22 -57.96 9.27 8.26
CA LEU A 22 -57.22 10.02 9.31
C LEU A 22 -58.01 10.01 10.62
N PRO A 23 -57.34 9.96 11.79
CA PRO A 23 -57.78 10.74 12.93
C PRO A 23 -56.77 11.81 13.35
N SER A 24 -57.32 12.96 13.49
CA SER A 24 -57.06 14.22 14.15
C SER A 24 -55.97 14.29 15.24
N ARG A 25 -55.21 15.39 15.15
CA ARG A 25 -54.40 15.98 16.24
C ARG A 25 -55.22 16.29 17.48
N PRO A 26 -54.60 16.23 18.67
CA PRO A 26 -55.01 17.12 19.76
C PRO A 26 -53.98 18.23 20.03
N ALA A 27 -54.55 19.27 20.60
CA ALA A 27 -54.18 20.64 20.77
C ALA A 27 -53.02 20.91 21.74
N HIS A 28 -52.50 22.16 21.60
CA HIS A 28 -51.64 22.93 22.51
C HIS A 28 -51.93 22.72 24.00
N VAL A 29 -50.83 22.50 24.78
CA VAL A 29 -50.78 22.85 26.20
C VAL A 29 -49.56 23.75 26.38
N ALA A 30 -49.85 24.95 26.97
CA ALA A 30 -48.89 25.97 27.32
C ALA A 30 -48.09 25.59 28.58
N PRO A 31 -46.92 26.19 28.82
CA PRO A 31 -46.06 25.83 29.94
C PRO A 31 -46.50 26.52 31.26
N ALA A 32 -46.50 25.73 32.33
CA ALA A 32 -46.66 26.24 33.69
C ALA A 32 -45.32 26.71 34.23
N GLU A 33 -45.36 27.89 34.85
CA GLU A 33 -44.31 28.52 35.63
C GLU A 33 -43.93 27.64 36.84
N ALA A 34 -42.65 27.41 37.04
CA ALA A 34 -42.05 26.95 38.31
C ALA A 34 -40.84 27.76 38.65
N SER A 35 -41.02 28.52 39.66
CA SER A 35 -40.19 29.25 40.62
C SER A 35 -38.67 29.06 40.55
N SER A 36 -38.05 30.26 40.60
CA SER A 36 -36.70 30.60 40.99
C SER A 36 -36.26 29.95 42.32
N GLU A 37 -35.12 29.23 42.28
CA GLU A 37 -34.06 29.25 43.32
C GLU A 37 -33.07 28.11 42.99
N SER A 38 -32.06 28.38 42.22
CA SER A 38 -30.71 27.79 42.24
C SER A 38 -29.88 28.29 41.07
N ALA A 39 -29.66 29.57 40.99
CA ALA A 39 -28.74 30.18 40.02
C ALA A 39 -27.52 30.75 40.73
N ALA A 40 -26.57 29.89 41.05
CA ALA A 40 -25.20 30.30 41.32
C ALA A 40 -24.24 29.11 41.08
N MET A 41 -23.40 29.24 40.09
CA MET A 41 -22.26 28.41 39.69
C MET A 41 -22.44 27.59 38.39
N CYS A 42 -22.38 28.31 37.31
CA CYS A 42 -21.71 27.91 36.07
C CYS A 42 -21.73 29.11 35.10
N ARG A 43 -20.78 30.01 35.24
CA ARG A 43 -20.52 31.01 34.18
C ARG A 43 -19.90 30.31 33.00
N ALA A 44 -20.72 30.02 32.01
CA ALA A 44 -20.28 29.59 30.68
C ALA A 44 -19.59 30.77 29.98
N HIS A 45 -18.37 30.57 29.54
CA HIS A 45 -17.70 31.46 28.60
C HIS A 45 -18.46 31.46 27.24
N PRO A 46 -18.59 32.62 26.58
CA PRO A 46 -19.17 32.68 25.25
C PRO A 46 -18.21 32.01 24.27
N ALA A 47 -18.76 31.10 23.46
CA ALA A 47 -18.07 30.49 22.36
C ALA A 47 -17.60 31.54 21.36
N GLY A 48 -16.34 31.90 21.45
CA GLY A 48 -15.66 32.69 20.44
C GLY A 48 -15.61 31.92 19.14
N VAL A 49 -15.98 32.62 18.08
CA VAL A 49 -15.75 32.22 16.69
C VAL A 49 -14.25 31.99 16.51
N HIS A 50 -13.78 30.74 16.59
CA HIS A 50 -12.40 30.42 16.26
C HIS A 50 -12.23 30.53 14.75
N SER A 51 -11.48 31.57 14.39
CA SER A 51 -10.88 31.83 13.09
C SER A 51 -10.18 30.60 12.52
N THR A 52 -10.33 30.44 11.21
CA THR A 52 -9.76 29.44 10.30
C THR A 52 -8.23 29.52 10.18
N HIS A 53 -7.48 29.55 11.26
CA HIS A 53 -6.00 29.61 11.25
C HIS A 53 -5.30 28.39 11.89
N GLY A 54 -6.05 27.39 12.41
CA GLY A 54 -5.46 26.18 13.03
C GLY A 54 -5.11 25.04 12.06
N ASP A 55 -5.66 25.04 10.84
CA ASP A 55 -5.54 23.90 9.91
C ASP A 55 -4.20 23.84 9.13
N ALA A 56 -3.33 24.86 9.25
CA ALA A 56 -2.07 24.90 8.48
C ALA A 56 -0.88 24.29 9.24
N SER A 57 -0.94 24.19 10.56
CA SER A 57 0.21 23.78 11.39
C SER A 57 0.28 22.28 11.68
N GLU A 58 -0.83 21.55 11.66
CA GLU A 58 -0.83 20.09 11.83
C GLU A 58 -0.48 19.35 10.52
N ASP A 59 -0.87 19.90 9.36
CA ASP A 59 -0.53 19.35 8.05
C ASP A 59 0.97 19.51 7.69
N GLU A 60 1.69 20.47 8.27
CA GLU A 60 3.14 20.66 8.08
C GLU A 60 3.98 19.72 8.94
N ALA A 61 3.49 19.30 10.11
CA ALA A 61 4.23 18.42 11.02
C ALA A 61 4.30 16.97 10.53
N ASP A 62 3.22 16.42 9.95
CA ASP A 62 3.22 15.06 9.37
C ASP A 62 3.99 14.98 8.05
N GLY A 63 3.99 16.05 7.26
CA GLY A 63 4.77 16.15 6.03
C GLY A 63 6.28 16.31 6.26
N ALA A 64 6.68 16.97 7.34
CA ALA A 64 8.08 17.24 7.65
C ALA A 64 8.85 16.01 8.17
N SER A 65 8.15 15.06 8.82
CA SER A 65 8.75 13.83 9.35
C SER A 65 9.14 12.82 8.25
N LEU A 66 8.42 12.80 7.13
CA LEU A 66 8.73 11.92 5.99
C LEU A 66 9.68 12.58 4.95
N ALA A 67 9.76 13.91 4.93
CA ALA A 67 10.57 14.66 3.97
C ALA A 67 12.07 14.69 4.31
N ALA A 68 12.48 14.32 5.51
CA ALA A 68 13.89 14.35 5.94
C ALA A 68 14.76 13.20 5.38
N ALA A 69 14.21 12.24 4.62
CA ALA A 69 14.93 11.03 4.22
C ALA A 69 15.41 10.98 2.76
N SER A 70 15.09 11.94 1.88
CA SER A 70 15.57 11.91 0.49
C SER A 70 15.87 13.31 -0.04
N GLU A 71 17.14 13.59 -0.32
CA GLU A 71 17.62 14.77 -1.07
C GLU A 71 17.16 14.76 -2.55
N ARG A 72 16.52 13.69 -3.02
CA ARG A 72 16.06 13.54 -4.41
C ARG A 72 14.61 13.95 -4.56
N SER A 73 14.29 14.65 -5.67
CA SER A 73 12.89 14.94 -5.96
C SER A 73 12.09 13.62 -6.10
N PRO A 74 10.84 13.54 -5.61
CA PRO A 74 9.99 12.34 -5.70
C PRO A 74 9.87 11.80 -7.13
N PHE A 75 9.85 12.70 -8.11
CA PHE A 75 9.82 12.35 -9.52
C PHE A 75 11.06 11.57 -9.96
N VAL A 76 12.27 12.03 -9.59
CA VAL A 76 13.53 11.35 -9.93
C VAL A 76 13.64 10.00 -9.22
N ALA A 77 13.18 9.91 -7.98
CA ALA A 77 13.16 8.68 -7.22
C ALA A 77 12.24 7.63 -7.86
N ALA A 78 10.99 7.99 -8.18
CA ALA A 78 10.03 7.10 -8.85
C ALA A 78 10.50 6.67 -10.24
N LEU A 79 11.03 7.59 -11.05
CA LEU A 79 11.54 7.29 -12.38
C LEU A 79 12.78 6.37 -12.32
N SER A 80 13.72 6.64 -11.42
CA SER A 80 14.90 5.79 -11.23
C SER A 80 14.52 4.39 -10.75
N PHE A 81 13.49 4.29 -9.92
CA PHE A 81 12.92 3.02 -9.48
C PHE A 81 12.33 2.25 -10.67
N ALA A 82 11.50 2.89 -11.49
CA ALA A 82 10.91 2.28 -12.69
C ALA A 82 11.97 1.79 -13.67
N ILE A 83 12.97 2.62 -14.00
CA ILE A 83 14.07 2.26 -14.89
C ILE A 83 14.84 1.04 -14.36
N ARG A 84 15.11 0.98 -13.04
CA ARG A 84 15.76 -0.16 -12.41
C ARG A 84 14.93 -1.45 -12.57
N GLN A 85 13.62 -1.36 -12.51
CA GLN A 85 12.76 -2.52 -12.74
C GLN A 85 12.75 -2.94 -14.22
N TRP A 86 12.73 -1.98 -15.17
CA TRP A 86 12.76 -2.28 -16.60
C TRP A 86 14.03 -3.04 -17.03
N THR A 87 15.17 -2.67 -16.48
CA THR A 87 16.46 -3.30 -16.80
C THR A 87 16.54 -4.77 -16.35
N ARG A 88 15.66 -5.22 -15.47
CA ARG A 88 15.58 -6.65 -15.07
C ARG A 88 14.94 -7.51 -16.15
N TRP A 89 14.12 -6.93 -17.02
CA TRP A 89 13.36 -7.65 -18.06
C TRP A 89 13.64 -7.11 -19.47
N PRO A 90 14.91 -7.14 -19.94
CA PRO A 90 15.32 -6.45 -21.17
C PRO A 90 14.60 -6.97 -22.42
N ARG A 91 14.27 -8.27 -22.48
CA ARG A 91 13.57 -8.86 -23.65
C ARG A 91 12.19 -8.24 -23.86
N TYR A 92 11.42 -8.08 -22.80
CA TYR A 92 10.07 -7.50 -22.88
C TYR A 92 10.13 -5.99 -23.11
N LEU A 93 11.10 -5.31 -22.49
CA LEU A 93 11.33 -3.89 -22.73
C LEU A 93 11.69 -3.63 -24.20
N THR A 94 12.64 -4.39 -24.78
CA THR A 94 13.03 -4.23 -26.18
C THR A 94 11.89 -4.56 -27.14
N THR A 95 11.08 -5.59 -26.86
CA THR A 95 9.89 -5.92 -27.66
C THR A 95 8.87 -4.78 -27.62
N THR A 96 8.63 -4.17 -26.44
CA THR A 96 7.73 -3.03 -26.28
C THR A 96 8.23 -1.82 -27.08
N LEU A 97 9.49 -1.46 -26.90
CA LEU A 97 10.09 -0.28 -27.55
C LEU A 97 10.19 -0.43 -29.07
N SER A 98 10.68 -1.58 -29.56
CA SER A 98 10.83 -1.83 -30.98
C SER A 98 9.48 -1.95 -31.68
N GLY A 99 8.54 -2.68 -31.08
CA GLY A 99 7.17 -2.78 -31.60
C GLY A 99 6.49 -1.42 -31.74
N MET A 100 6.62 -0.58 -30.70
CA MET A 100 6.06 0.78 -30.71
C MET A 100 6.77 1.68 -31.72
N ALA A 101 8.10 1.63 -31.80
CA ALA A 101 8.87 2.40 -32.78
C ALA A 101 8.47 2.03 -34.21
N VAL A 102 8.37 0.73 -34.54
CA VAL A 102 7.94 0.27 -35.87
C VAL A 102 6.52 0.74 -36.19
N ALA A 103 5.58 0.61 -35.26
CA ALA A 103 4.22 1.08 -35.45
C ALA A 103 4.18 2.58 -35.70
N THR A 104 4.86 3.37 -34.88
CA THR A 104 4.87 4.83 -34.94
C THR A 104 5.56 5.34 -36.22
N LEU A 105 6.66 4.72 -36.64
CA LEU A 105 7.31 5.06 -37.91
C LEU A 105 6.42 4.75 -39.11
N SER A 106 5.65 3.66 -39.07
CA SER A 106 4.64 3.36 -40.10
C SER A 106 3.54 4.41 -40.12
N ASP A 107 3.08 4.90 -38.96
CA ASP A 107 2.09 5.97 -38.84
C ASP A 107 2.63 7.30 -39.44
N VAL A 108 3.90 7.65 -39.21
CA VAL A 108 4.56 8.85 -39.77
C VAL A 108 4.74 8.72 -41.30
N ALA A 109 4.96 7.49 -41.80
CA ALA A 109 5.11 7.26 -43.24
C ALA A 109 3.76 7.28 -44.00
N THR A 110 2.66 6.96 -43.33
CA THR A 110 1.32 6.88 -43.94
C THR A 110 0.89 8.17 -44.65
N PRO A 111 1.02 9.39 -44.08
CA PRO A 111 0.69 10.64 -44.80
C PRO A 111 1.52 10.86 -46.05
N LEU A 112 2.79 10.45 -46.09
CA LEU A 112 3.66 10.59 -47.25
C LEU A 112 3.14 9.78 -48.44
N VAL A 113 2.78 8.51 -48.18
CA VAL A 113 2.23 7.62 -49.22
C VAL A 113 0.84 8.08 -49.65
N ALA A 114 0.00 8.54 -48.71
CA ALA A 114 -1.32 9.09 -49.03
C ALA A 114 -1.24 10.36 -49.88
N GLY A 115 -0.29 11.25 -49.61
CA GLY A 115 -0.06 12.44 -50.40
C GLY A 115 0.33 12.12 -51.85
N ARG A 116 1.23 11.15 -52.07
CA ARG A 116 1.62 10.68 -53.39
C ARG A 116 0.45 10.04 -54.13
N LEU A 117 -0.33 9.19 -53.45
CA LEU A 117 -1.54 8.59 -54.02
C LEU A 117 -2.52 9.66 -54.55
N VAL A 118 -2.72 10.73 -53.78
CA VAL A 118 -3.58 11.86 -54.22
C VAL A 118 -2.98 12.57 -55.42
N GLU A 119 -1.68 12.77 -55.49
CA GLU A 119 -0.98 13.37 -56.61
C GLU A 119 -1.17 12.54 -57.91
N ASP A 120 -0.97 11.21 -57.82
CA ASP A 120 -1.14 10.29 -58.95
C ASP A 120 -2.60 10.25 -59.46
N VAL A 121 -3.58 10.27 -58.55
CA VAL A 121 -5.01 10.25 -58.88
C VAL A 121 -5.49 11.62 -59.42
N ALA A 122 -4.86 12.72 -59.00
CA ALA A 122 -5.24 14.09 -59.45
C ALA A 122 -4.81 14.42 -60.89
N HIS A 123 -4.04 13.56 -61.56
CA HIS A 123 -3.69 13.74 -62.96
C HIS A 123 -4.96 13.67 -63.84
N PRO A 124 -5.22 14.68 -64.71
CA PRO A 124 -6.42 14.68 -65.55
C PRO A 124 -6.39 13.48 -66.54
N PRO A 125 -7.55 12.88 -66.87
CA PRO A 125 -7.62 11.83 -67.88
C PRO A 125 -7.12 12.40 -69.22
N PRO A 126 -6.31 11.61 -69.97
CA PRO A 126 -5.74 12.03 -71.24
C PRO A 126 -6.82 12.38 -72.27
N ALA A 127 -6.57 13.39 -73.08
CA ALA A 127 -7.44 13.73 -74.22
C ALA A 127 -7.43 12.57 -75.21
N ALA A 128 -8.59 12.27 -75.80
CA ALA A 128 -8.74 11.19 -76.77
C ALA A 128 -7.82 11.40 -77.97
N GLY A 129 -6.82 10.46 -78.15
CA GLY A 129 -5.89 10.48 -79.27
C GLY A 129 -4.41 10.77 -78.94
N ASP A 130 -4.06 11.18 -77.73
CA ASP A 130 -2.67 11.42 -77.33
C ASP A 130 -2.03 10.16 -76.78
N THR A 131 -1.17 9.48 -77.54
CA THR A 131 -0.52 8.23 -77.15
C THR A 131 0.46 8.38 -76.02
N VAL A 132 1.13 9.53 -75.90
CA VAL A 132 2.07 9.85 -74.80
C VAL A 132 1.33 10.09 -73.49
N ALA A 133 0.23 10.87 -73.56
CA ALA A 133 -0.64 11.14 -72.40
C ALA A 133 -1.34 9.85 -71.94
N ASN A 134 -1.72 8.92 -72.81
CA ASN A 134 -2.29 7.63 -72.45
C ASN A 134 -1.26 6.72 -71.73
N ALA A 135 0.00 6.70 -72.20
CA ALA A 135 1.07 5.94 -71.53
C ALA A 135 1.37 6.51 -70.15
N ALA A 136 1.42 7.83 -69.97
CA ALA A 136 1.61 8.50 -68.69
C ALA A 136 0.45 8.24 -67.69
N ALA A 137 -0.80 8.28 -68.20
CA ALA A 137 -1.98 7.93 -67.35
C ALA A 137 -2.01 6.43 -66.94
N LEU A 138 -1.51 5.52 -67.78
CA LEU A 138 -1.41 4.12 -67.42
C LEU A 138 -0.33 3.91 -66.36
N ALA A 139 0.81 4.61 -66.46
CA ALA A 139 1.86 4.60 -65.44
C ALA A 139 1.34 5.16 -64.10
N ALA A 140 0.66 6.30 -64.12
CA ALA A 140 0.07 6.90 -62.89
C ALA A 140 -0.97 5.98 -62.22
N ARG A 141 -1.77 5.24 -63.00
CA ARG A 141 -2.67 4.21 -62.44
C ARG A 141 -1.90 3.03 -61.82
N GLY A 142 -0.79 2.60 -62.40
CA GLY A 142 0.10 1.59 -61.84
C GLY A 142 0.70 2.08 -60.52
N ASP A 143 1.21 3.29 -60.51
CA ASP A 143 1.80 3.90 -59.29
C ASP A 143 0.76 4.09 -58.19
N ALA A 144 -0.47 4.53 -58.49
CA ALA A 144 -1.56 4.62 -57.55
C ALA A 144 -1.91 3.24 -56.91
N MET A 145 -1.91 2.15 -57.68
CA MET A 145 -2.14 0.80 -57.15
C MET A 145 -1.00 0.37 -56.24
N TRP A 146 0.26 0.71 -56.58
CA TRP A 146 1.40 0.45 -55.69
C TRP A 146 1.32 1.25 -54.39
N MET A 147 0.91 2.51 -54.44
CA MET A 147 0.71 3.34 -53.24
C MET A 147 -0.42 2.80 -52.37
N LEU A 148 -1.51 2.32 -52.96
CA LEU A 148 -2.58 1.63 -52.21
C LEU A 148 -2.09 0.37 -51.50
N GLY A 149 -1.30 -0.45 -52.23
CA GLY A 149 -0.63 -1.61 -51.65
C GLY A 149 0.31 -1.23 -50.49
N ALA A 150 1.08 -0.15 -50.65
CA ALA A 150 1.98 0.37 -49.63
C ALA A 150 1.23 0.85 -48.37
N LEU A 151 0.09 1.54 -48.54
CA LEU A 151 -0.78 1.93 -47.41
C LEU A 151 -1.30 0.71 -46.65
N GLY A 152 -1.75 -0.32 -47.39
CA GLY A 152 -2.17 -1.59 -46.78
C GLY A 152 -1.03 -2.27 -45.98
N LEU A 153 0.17 -2.31 -46.57
CA LEU A 153 1.36 -2.85 -45.91
C LEU A 153 1.75 -2.06 -44.66
N LEU A 154 1.79 -0.69 -44.74
CA LEU A 154 2.07 0.15 -43.58
C LEU A 154 1.04 -0.06 -42.47
N GLY A 155 -0.24 -0.20 -42.81
CA GLY A 155 -1.29 -0.50 -41.85
C GLY A 155 -1.05 -1.85 -41.15
N LEU A 156 -0.71 -2.90 -41.90
CA LEU A 156 -0.40 -4.23 -41.34
C LEU A 156 0.85 -4.20 -40.44
N VAL A 157 1.88 -3.47 -40.83
CA VAL A 157 3.11 -3.30 -40.05
C VAL A 157 2.82 -2.54 -38.76
N SER A 158 2.03 -1.44 -38.84
CA SER A 158 1.61 -0.66 -37.66
C SER A 158 0.82 -1.53 -36.68
N VAL A 159 -0.19 -2.27 -37.13
CA VAL A 159 -0.99 -3.17 -36.29
C VAL A 159 -0.13 -4.27 -35.66
N SER A 160 0.77 -4.88 -36.43
CA SER A 160 1.67 -5.93 -35.94
C SER A 160 2.67 -5.39 -34.91
N GLY A 161 3.23 -4.20 -35.15
CA GLY A 161 4.12 -3.51 -34.23
C GLY A 161 3.40 -3.15 -32.93
N ARG A 162 2.20 -2.59 -32.99
CA ARG A 162 1.36 -2.29 -31.80
C ARG A 162 1.08 -3.58 -31.02
N ARG A 163 0.67 -4.67 -31.70
CA ARG A 163 0.44 -5.96 -31.03
C ARG A 163 1.68 -6.46 -30.30
N ALA A 164 2.85 -6.39 -30.94
CA ALA A 164 4.11 -6.79 -30.32
C ALA A 164 4.41 -5.93 -29.09
N SER A 165 4.22 -4.62 -29.18
CA SER A 165 4.41 -3.68 -28.09
C SER A 165 3.47 -3.96 -26.92
N PHE A 166 2.16 -4.15 -27.18
CA PHE A 166 1.19 -4.46 -26.12
C PHE A 166 1.44 -5.81 -25.44
N LEU A 167 1.84 -6.83 -26.18
CA LEU A 167 2.26 -8.12 -25.58
C LEU A 167 3.54 -7.94 -24.76
N GLY A 168 4.49 -7.16 -25.26
CA GLY A 168 5.73 -6.86 -24.56
C GLY A 168 5.48 -6.17 -23.22
N ILE A 169 4.67 -5.11 -23.19
CA ILE A 169 4.40 -4.37 -21.95
C ILE A 169 3.55 -5.19 -20.98
N THR A 170 2.59 -5.97 -21.44
CA THR A 170 1.80 -6.86 -20.58
C THR A 170 2.70 -7.78 -19.79
N HIS A 171 3.64 -8.48 -20.47
CA HIS A 171 4.57 -9.35 -19.78
C HIS A 171 5.59 -8.60 -18.92
N LEU A 172 6.03 -7.41 -19.36
CA LEU A 172 6.91 -6.54 -18.59
C LEU A 172 6.25 -6.14 -17.27
N SER A 173 5.05 -5.56 -17.32
CA SER A 173 4.31 -5.07 -16.16
C SER A 173 3.96 -6.19 -15.18
N ILE A 174 3.45 -7.33 -15.64
CA ILE A 174 3.09 -8.44 -14.75
C ILE A 174 4.33 -8.97 -14.01
N ASN A 175 5.46 -9.14 -14.70
CA ASN A 175 6.69 -9.61 -14.06
C ASN A 175 7.23 -8.58 -13.05
N ILE A 176 7.24 -7.30 -13.40
CA ILE A 176 7.65 -6.22 -12.49
C ILE A 176 6.75 -6.18 -11.27
N MET A 177 5.42 -6.22 -11.44
CA MET A 177 4.47 -6.20 -10.32
C MET A 177 4.68 -7.39 -9.38
N ARG A 178 4.90 -8.60 -9.93
CA ARG A 178 5.23 -9.79 -9.15
C ARG A 178 6.51 -9.59 -8.33
N ASP A 179 7.59 -9.15 -8.97
CA ASP A 179 8.89 -8.96 -8.32
C ASP A 179 8.82 -7.88 -7.24
N VAL A 180 8.16 -6.75 -7.54
CA VAL A 180 7.95 -5.66 -6.57
C VAL A 180 7.11 -6.13 -5.39
N ALA A 181 6.04 -6.89 -5.61
CA ALA A 181 5.21 -7.44 -4.53
C ALA A 181 6.03 -8.36 -3.63
N GLN A 182 6.76 -9.31 -4.22
CA GLN A 182 7.55 -10.29 -3.48
C GLN A 182 8.69 -9.62 -2.69
N GLU A 183 9.45 -8.72 -3.33
CA GLU A 183 10.55 -8.02 -2.67
C GLU A 183 10.06 -7.04 -1.58
N SER A 184 8.93 -6.34 -1.82
CA SER A 184 8.32 -5.47 -0.81
C SER A 184 7.85 -6.27 0.39
N PHE A 185 7.20 -7.41 0.17
CA PHE A 185 6.79 -8.30 1.25
C PHE A 185 8.00 -8.79 2.06
N ALA A 186 9.07 -9.23 1.37
CA ALA A 186 10.29 -9.67 2.04
C ALA A 186 10.97 -8.55 2.85
N ARG A 187 10.88 -7.28 2.40
CA ARG A 187 11.39 -6.12 3.15
C ARG A 187 10.54 -5.80 4.36
N LEU A 188 9.21 -5.78 4.21
CA LEU A 188 8.28 -5.53 5.30
C LEU A 188 8.47 -6.53 6.45
N GLN A 189 8.72 -7.81 6.14
CA GLN A 189 9.01 -8.83 7.16
C GLN A 189 10.30 -8.57 7.96
N LYS A 190 11.20 -7.72 7.46
CA LYS A 190 12.47 -7.38 8.12
C LYS A 190 12.40 -6.08 8.94
N PHE A 191 11.29 -5.37 8.91
CA PHE A 191 11.10 -4.17 9.71
C PHE A 191 10.91 -4.51 11.19
N SER A 192 11.18 -3.55 12.07
CA SER A 192 11.05 -3.75 13.51
C SER A 192 9.60 -3.99 13.95
N THR A 193 9.44 -4.62 15.10
CA THR A 193 8.13 -4.78 15.73
C THR A 193 7.48 -3.43 16.04
N ASP A 194 8.26 -2.42 16.42
CA ASP A 194 7.75 -1.05 16.64
C ASP A 194 7.21 -0.42 15.38
N TRP A 195 7.89 -0.63 14.24
CA TRP A 195 7.38 -0.16 12.95
C TRP A 195 6.00 -0.77 12.66
N HIS A 196 5.85 -2.08 12.89
CA HIS A 196 4.57 -2.77 12.69
C HIS A 196 3.51 -2.35 13.71
N ALA A 197 3.89 -2.08 14.96
CA ALA A 197 2.97 -1.61 16.01
C ALA A 197 2.47 -0.18 15.74
N ASN A 198 3.35 0.70 15.22
CA ASN A 198 3.02 2.09 14.91
C ASN A 198 2.42 2.28 13.51
N THR A 199 2.39 1.23 12.67
CA THR A 199 1.89 1.31 11.31
C THR A 199 0.67 0.42 11.13
N PHE A 200 -0.43 1.01 10.70
CA PHE A 200 -1.66 0.26 10.48
C PHE A 200 -1.52 -0.70 9.28
N ALA A 201 -1.71 -2.01 9.50
CA ALA A 201 -1.48 -3.05 8.49
C ALA A 201 -2.29 -2.82 7.20
N GLY A 202 -3.57 -2.44 7.31
CA GLY A 202 -4.42 -2.14 6.16
C GLY A 202 -3.95 -0.92 5.36
N SER A 203 -3.29 0.06 6.00
CA SER A 203 -2.66 1.19 5.34
C SER A 203 -1.43 0.72 4.54
N THR A 204 -0.59 -0.11 5.13
CA THR A 204 0.61 -0.67 4.48
C THR A 204 0.27 -1.50 3.24
N VAL A 205 -0.73 -2.37 3.35
CA VAL A 205 -1.23 -3.16 2.21
C VAL A 205 -1.73 -2.23 1.09
N ARG A 206 -2.50 -1.19 1.43
CA ARG A 206 -2.97 -0.20 0.45
C ARG A 206 -1.83 0.57 -0.21
N LYS A 207 -0.82 1.02 0.56
CA LYS A 207 0.35 1.71 0.02
C LYS A 207 1.11 0.85 -0.98
N LEU A 208 1.31 -0.42 -0.64
CA LEU A 208 1.98 -1.39 -1.51
C LEU A 208 1.18 -1.64 -2.80
N THR A 209 -0.10 -1.99 -2.68
CA THR A 209 -0.94 -2.32 -3.85
C THR A 209 -1.15 -1.09 -4.74
N ARG A 210 -1.39 0.08 -4.17
CA ARG A 210 -1.52 1.33 -4.92
C ARG A 210 -0.23 1.68 -5.65
N GLY A 211 0.92 1.57 -4.98
CA GLY A 211 2.23 1.82 -5.60
C GLY A 211 2.55 0.86 -6.75
N MET A 212 2.15 -0.42 -6.65
CA MET A 212 2.28 -1.40 -7.74
C MET A 212 1.45 -1.02 -8.97
N TRP A 213 0.17 -0.66 -8.77
CA TRP A 213 -0.70 -0.24 -9.86
C TRP A 213 -0.28 1.12 -10.45
N ALA A 214 0.25 2.00 -9.62
CA ALA A 214 0.82 3.26 -10.07
C ALA A 214 2.06 3.06 -10.96
N LEU A 215 2.91 2.07 -10.63
CA LEU A 215 4.06 1.69 -11.44
C LEU A 215 3.62 1.15 -12.81
N ASP A 216 2.60 0.29 -12.86
CA ASP A 216 2.00 -0.20 -14.09
C ASP A 216 1.46 0.95 -14.96
N THR A 217 0.66 1.83 -14.35
CA THR A 217 0.15 3.04 -15.02
C THR A 217 1.27 3.94 -15.53
N LEU A 218 2.37 4.07 -14.79
CA LEU A 218 3.54 4.83 -15.21
C LEU A 218 4.24 4.20 -16.40
N ASN A 219 4.39 2.86 -16.41
CA ASN A 219 4.96 2.10 -17.52
C ASN A 219 4.15 2.31 -18.81
N ASP A 220 2.83 2.12 -18.73
CA ASP A 220 1.92 2.31 -19.87
C ASP A 220 2.01 3.76 -20.40
N ASN A 221 2.00 4.73 -19.50
CA ASN A 221 2.04 6.13 -19.86
C ASN A 221 3.34 6.54 -20.54
N LEU A 222 4.48 6.09 -20.01
CA LEU A 222 5.79 6.45 -20.56
C LEU A 222 6.09 5.69 -21.85
N LEU A 223 5.79 4.38 -21.91
CA LEU A 223 6.24 3.53 -23.02
C LEU A 223 5.22 3.43 -24.16
N LEU A 224 3.90 3.47 -23.85
CA LEU A 224 2.86 3.32 -24.87
C LEU A 224 2.22 4.65 -25.31
N MET A 225 2.29 5.70 -24.46
CA MET A 225 1.64 6.99 -24.77
C MET A 225 2.68 8.06 -25.08
N LEU A 226 3.52 8.46 -24.12
CA LEU A 226 4.47 9.56 -24.31
C LEU A 226 5.57 9.26 -25.34
N LEU A 227 6.09 8.03 -25.37
CA LEU A 227 7.12 7.67 -26.34
C LEU A 227 6.64 7.77 -27.80
N PRO A 228 5.49 7.19 -28.20
CA PRO A 228 4.96 7.39 -29.55
C PRO A 228 4.66 8.84 -29.88
N GLU A 229 4.11 9.60 -28.91
CA GLU A 229 3.85 11.04 -29.10
C GLU A 229 5.12 11.80 -29.45
N MET A 230 6.21 11.55 -28.71
CA MET A 230 7.52 12.14 -29.00
C MET A 230 8.07 11.72 -30.37
N LEU A 231 7.94 10.43 -30.72
CA LEU A 231 8.40 9.91 -32.00
C LEU A 231 7.60 10.47 -33.18
N VAL A 232 6.28 10.61 -33.06
CA VAL A 232 5.43 11.19 -34.12
C VAL A 232 5.77 12.67 -34.29
N LEU A 233 5.83 13.44 -33.21
CA LEU A 233 6.13 14.86 -33.26
C LEU A 233 7.50 15.15 -33.88
N THR A 234 8.53 14.41 -33.46
CA THR A 234 9.88 14.56 -34.01
C THR A 234 9.97 14.07 -35.43
N GLY A 235 9.39 12.91 -35.76
CA GLY A 235 9.39 12.34 -37.10
C GLY A 235 8.64 13.18 -38.10
N THR A 236 7.43 13.62 -37.77
CA THR A 236 6.62 14.51 -38.66
C THR A 236 7.27 15.88 -38.83
N THR A 237 7.86 16.46 -37.77
CA THR A 237 8.61 17.73 -37.85
C THR A 237 9.83 17.60 -38.75
N MET A 238 10.57 16.51 -38.67
CA MET A 238 11.75 16.22 -39.47
C MET A 238 11.39 16.08 -40.96
N VAL A 239 10.39 15.26 -41.26
CA VAL A 239 9.92 15.03 -42.62
C VAL A 239 9.37 16.32 -43.24
N LEU A 240 8.56 17.06 -42.49
CA LEU A 240 7.99 18.32 -42.98
C LEU A 240 9.07 19.41 -43.18
N GLY A 241 10.02 19.48 -42.23
CA GLY A 241 11.14 20.45 -42.28
C GLY A 241 12.12 20.16 -43.41
N TRP A 242 12.32 18.88 -43.78
CA TRP A 242 13.15 18.51 -44.93
C TRP A 242 12.59 19.08 -46.25
N ARG A 243 11.27 19.02 -46.39
CA ARG A 243 10.61 19.48 -47.64
C ARG A 243 10.30 20.99 -47.63
N TRP A 244 9.81 21.51 -46.49
CA TRP A 244 9.51 22.93 -46.28
C TRP A 244 10.01 23.40 -44.90
N PRO A 245 11.21 23.97 -44.84
CA PRO A 245 11.83 24.37 -43.56
C PRO A 245 10.95 25.25 -42.68
N LEU A 246 10.21 26.18 -43.30
CA LEU A 246 9.28 27.08 -42.59
C LEU A 246 8.13 26.30 -41.93
N MET A 247 7.54 25.34 -42.63
CA MET A 247 6.45 24.53 -42.05
C MET A 247 6.93 23.62 -40.95
N GLY A 248 8.12 23.01 -41.08
CA GLY A 248 8.75 22.24 -40.02
C GLY A 248 9.03 23.09 -38.77
N ALA A 249 9.54 24.31 -38.96
CA ALA A 249 9.76 25.25 -37.87
C ALA A 249 8.47 25.70 -37.19
N LEU A 250 7.40 25.95 -37.98
CA LEU A 250 6.08 26.26 -37.43
C LEU A 250 5.51 25.10 -36.62
N LEU A 251 5.56 23.86 -37.12
CA LEU A 251 5.09 22.68 -36.39
C LEU A 251 5.88 22.49 -35.12
N ALA A 252 7.23 22.57 -35.15
CA ALA A 252 8.08 22.45 -33.98
C ALA A 252 7.76 23.51 -32.93
N GLY A 253 7.71 24.80 -33.33
CA GLY A 253 7.44 25.91 -32.43
C GLY A 253 6.06 25.81 -31.78
N MET A 254 5.03 25.47 -32.56
CA MET A 254 3.66 25.34 -32.07
C MET A 254 3.52 24.08 -31.15
N SER A 255 4.20 22.97 -31.47
CA SER A 255 4.21 21.79 -30.62
C SER A 255 4.88 22.07 -29.28
N ILE A 256 6.04 22.72 -29.26
CA ILE A 256 6.72 23.15 -28.04
C ILE A 256 5.85 24.08 -27.21
N ALA A 257 5.23 25.08 -27.84
CA ALA A 257 4.31 26.02 -27.19
C ALA A 257 3.09 25.30 -26.61
N PHE A 258 2.54 24.34 -27.34
CA PHE A 258 1.43 23.50 -26.85
C PHE A 258 1.80 22.64 -25.64
N VAL A 259 2.94 21.97 -25.69
CA VAL A 259 3.44 21.18 -24.56
C VAL A 259 3.67 22.06 -23.33
N ALA A 260 4.32 23.21 -23.51
CA ALA A 260 4.55 24.18 -22.44
C ALA A 260 3.23 24.70 -21.83
N LEU A 261 2.25 25.03 -22.69
CA LEU A 261 0.90 25.44 -22.27
C LEU A 261 0.20 24.32 -21.48
N SER A 262 0.23 23.08 -22.00
CA SER A 262 -0.38 21.92 -21.36
C SER A 262 0.24 21.64 -19.99
N CYS A 263 1.56 21.67 -19.88
CA CYS A 263 2.27 21.53 -18.61
C CYS A 263 1.90 22.67 -17.64
N ALA A 264 1.88 23.92 -18.09
CA ALA A 264 1.53 25.05 -17.25
C ALA A 264 0.08 24.97 -16.73
N LEU A 265 -0.88 24.64 -17.59
CA LEU A 265 -2.29 24.46 -17.22
C LEU A 265 -2.44 23.30 -16.24
N THR A 266 -1.79 22.16 -16.48
CA THR A 266 -1.87 20.99 -15.62
C THR A 266 -1.26 21.28 -14.25
N LEU A 267 -0.01 21.77 -14.21
CA LEU A 267 0.75 21.89 -12.95
C LEU A 267 0.32 23.09 -12.11
N ARG A 268 -0.01 24.25 -12.73
CA ARG A 268 -0.31 25.48 -12.01
C ARG A 268 -1.80 25.74 -11.83
N TYR A 269 -2.65 25.31 -12.77
CA TYR A 269 -4.08 25.60 -12.73
C TYR A 269 -4.93 24.44 -12.19
N VAL A 270 -4.66 23.18 -12.62
CA VAL A 270 -5.45 22.00 -12.21
C VAL A 270 -4.91 21.35 -10.95
N ALA A 271 -3.61 21.03 -10.88
CA ALA A 271 -3.02 20.22 -9.83
C ALA A 271 -3.22 20.76 -8.41
N PRO A 272 -3.16 22.08 -8.11
CA PRO A 272 -3.39 22.57 -6.74
C PRO A 272 -4.81 22.29 -6.23
N HIS A 273 -5.82 22.27 -7.16
CA HIS A 273 -7.20 22.00 -6.82
C HIS A 273 -7.50 20.50 -6.74
N ALA A 274 -6.83 19.71 -7.57
CA ALA A 274 -6.87 18.26 -7.51
C ALA A 274 -6.29 17.75 -6.17
N ARG A 275 -5.16 18.30 -5.70
CA ARG A 275 -4.59 17.96 -4.38
C ARG A 275 -5.57 18.25 -3.24
N LYS A 276 -6.26 19.40 -3.28
CA LYS A 276 -7.29 19.73 -2.27
C LYS A 276 -8.48 18.76 -2.34
N ALA A 277 -8.92 18.37 -3.52
CA ALA A 277 -9.99 17.39 -3.70
C ALA A 277 -9.58 16.02 -3.14
N ASN A 278 -8.37 15.54 -3.46
CA ASN A 278 -7.83 14.25 -3.00
C ASN A 278 -7.67 14.19 -1.47
N ARG A 279 -7.25 15.31 -0.82
CA ARG A 279 -7.21 15.35 0.65
C ARG A 279 -8.59 15.13 1.28
N TRP A 280 -9.63 15.73 0.71
CA TRP A 280 -10.99 15.53 1.20
C TRP A 280 -11.53 14.14 0.87
N ASP A 281 -11.12 13.53 -0.25
CA ASP A 281 -11.41 12.14 -0.57
C ASP A 281 -10.85 11.18 0.48
N SER A 282 -9.60 11.41 0.90
CA SER A 282 -8.97 10.64 1.98
C SER A 282 -9.71 10.82 3.32
N ARG A 283 -10.20 12.05 3.64
CA ARG A 283 -11.00 12.30 4.85
C ARG A 283 -12.35 11.57 4.82
N VAL A 284 -13.00 11.52 3.66
CA VAL A 284 -14.23 10.71 3.49
C VAL A 284 -13.94 9.24 3.73
N GLY A 285 -12.86 8.72 3.14
CA GLY A 285 -12.44 7.33 3.35
C GLY A 285 -12.12 7.02 4.81
N ALA A 286 -11.44 7.92 5.51
CA ALA A 286 -11.14 7.79 6.93
C ALA A 286 -12.41 7.78 7.79
N ALA A 287 -13.34 8.72 7.54
CA ALA A 287 -14.61 8.79 8.28
C ALA A 287 -15.48 7.54 8.08
N LEU A 288 -15.50 6.99 6.87
CA LEU A 288 -16.20 5.73 6.58
C LEU A 288 -15.55 4.55 7.30
N ALA A 289 -14.22 4.43 7.22
CA ALA A 289 -13.49 3.35 7.86
C ALA A 289 -13.67 3.36 9.38
N ASP A 290 -13.60 4.55 10.00
CA ASP A 290 -13.80 4.74 11.44
C ASP A 290 -15.21 4.30 11.87
N ALA A 291 -16.24 4.82 11.20
CA ALA A 291 -17.63 4.47 11.51
C ALA A 291 -17.96 2.98 11.31
N ILE A 292 -17.38 2.33 10.28
CA ILE A 292 -17.56 0.90 10.02
C ILE A 292 -16.83 0.07 11.08
N THR A 293 -15.60 0.42 11.44
CA THR A 293 -14.81 -0.29 12.45
C THR A 293 -15.46 -0.19 13.82
N CYS A 294 -16.00 0.99 14.17
CA CYS A 294 -16.66 1.24 15.44
C CYS A 294 -18.18 0.98 15.40
N ASN A 295 -18.70 0.25 14.38
CA ASN A 295 -20.14 0.00 14.22
C ASN A 295 -20.82 -0.60 15.46
N PRO A 296 -20.22 -1.56 16.20
CA PRO A 296 -20.82 -2.05 17.46
C PRO A 296 -21.05 -0.93 18.48
N LEU A 297 -20.14 0.04 18.56
CA LEU A 297 -20.28 1.20 19.46
C LEU A 297 -21.38 2.15 18.97
N VAL A 298 -21.43 2.42 17.66
CA VAL A 298 -22.50 3.23 17.05
C VAL A 298 -23.86 2.64 17.36
N LYS A 299 -24.01 1.31 17.22
CA LYS A 299 -25.23 0.57 17.53
C LYS A 299 -25.57 0.62 19.02
N ALA A 300 -24.58 0.39 19.89
CA ALA A 300 -24.79 0.40 21.34
C ALA A 300 -25.32 1.74 21.87
N PHE A 301 -24.99 2.84 21.20
CA PHE A 301 -25.44 4.19 21.60
C PHE A 301 -26.55 4.77 20.71
N GLY A 302 -27.11 4.00 19.75
CA GLY A 302 -28.14 4.48 18.82
C GLY A 302 -27.71 5.74 18.05
N ALA A 303 -26.43 5.80 17.67
CA ALA A 303 -25.79 7.01 17.16
C ALA A 303 -25.76 7.12 15.63
N GLU A 304 -26.47 6.26 14.90
CA GLU A 304 -26.46 6.16 13.43
C GLU A 304 -26.74 7.50 12.75
N ALA A 305 -27.81 8.18 13.16
CA ALA A 305 -28.17 9.48 12.58
C ALA A 305 -27.14 10.60 12.89
N ARG A 306 -26.37 10.45 13.95
CA ARG A 306 -25.29 11.39 14.28
C ARG A 306 -24.09 11.18 13.36
N GLU A 307 -23.68 9.93 13.15
CA GLU A 307 -22.57 9.59 12.26
C GLU A 307 -22.91 9.87 10.80
N GLU A 308 -24.15 9.62 10.37
CA GLU A 308 -24.62 9.98 9.03
C GLU A 308 -24.54 11.50 8.79
N ARG A 309 -24.98 12.32 9.76
CA ARG A 309 -24.86 13.79 9.66
C ARG A 309 -23.40 14.26 9.64
N ARG A 310 -22.51 13.61 10.40
CA ARG A 310 -21.08 13.88 10.41
C ARG A 310 -20.46 13.59 9.03
N LEU A 311 -20.73 12.42 8.47
CA LEU A 311 -20.28 12.05 7.12
C LEU A 311 -20.85 12.99 6.06
N GLY A 312 -22.13 13.36 6.16
CA GLY A 312 -22.79 14.30 5.26
C GLY A 312 -22.11 15.66 5.18
N ARG A 313 -21.59 16.20 6.30
CA ARG A 313 -20.80 17.44 6.32
C ARG A 313 -19.48 17.27 5.56
N THR A 314 -18.78 16.18 5.78
CA THR A 314 -17.52 15.87 5.09
C THR A 314 -17.74 15.72 3.58
N LEU A 315 -18.80 15.02 3.17
CA LEU A 315 -19.20 14.83 1.78
C LEU A 315 -19.59 16.15 1.10
N ALA A 316 -20.25 17.07 1.81
CA ALA A 316 -20.61 18.37 1.25
C ALA A 316 -19.36 19.20 0.85
N ILE A 317 -18.32 19.18 1.68
CA ILE A 317 -17.06 19.88 1.39
C ILE A 317 -16.31 19.16 0.28
N TRP A 318 -16.22 17.83 0.32
CA TRP A 318 -15.63 17.00 -0.72
C TRP A 318 -16.26 17.30 -2.08
N ARG A 319 -17.61 17.34 -2.17
CA ARG A 319 -18.36 17.67 -3.38
C ARG A 319 -17.93 19.01 -3.98
N LEU A 320 -17.85 20.06 -3.14
CA LEU A 320 -17.46 21.40 -3.61
C LEU A 320 -16.00 21.43 -4.12
N ARG A 321 -15.08 20.76 -3.44
CA ARG A 321 -13.66 20.72 -3.84
C ARG A 321 -13.47 19.91 -5.11
N THR A 322 -14.13 18.77 -5.23
CA THR A 322 -14.08 17.88 -6.40
C THR A 322 -14.70 18.55 -7.62
N ALA A 323 -15.88 19.18 -7.47
CA ALA A 323 -16.51 19.94 -8.56
C ALA A 323 -15.59 21.06 -9.09
N ARG A 324 -14.95 21.83 -8.21
CA ARG A 324 -13.98 22.86 -8.62
C ARG A 324 -12.78 22.28 -9.36
N SER A 325 -12.28 21.14 -8.94
CA SER A 325 -11.18 20.45 -9.61
C SER A 325 -11.59 19.99 -11.02
N TRP A 326 -12.76 19.38 -11.16
CA TRP A 326 -13.26 18.88 -12.44
C TRP A 326 -13.56 19.99 -13.43
N VAL A 327 -14.22 21.08 -12.99
CA VAL A 327 -14.45 22.24 -13.86
C VAL A 327 -13.14 22.84 -14.38
N ARG A 328 -12.11 22.92 -13.53
CA ARG A 328 -10.78 23.40 -13.98
C ARG A 328 -10.10 22.42 -14.94
N GLY A 329 -10.27 21.12 -14.73
CA GLY A 329 -9.82 20.10 -15.68
C GLY A 329 -10.48 20.28 -17.04
N THR A 330 -11.81 20.45 -17.06
CA THR A 330 -12.56 20.71 -18.32
C THR A 330 -12.10 22.00 -19.00
N ASN A 331 -11.92 23.08 -18.25
CA ASN A 331 -11.45 24.36 -18.83
C ASN A 331 -10.03 24.24 -19.40
N SER A 332 -9.15 23.49 -18.71
CA SER A 332 -7.81 23.18 -19.21
C SER A 332 -7.86 22.38 -20.51
N GLY A 333 -8.70 21.34 -20.59
CA GLY A 333 -8.90 20.57 -21.82
C GLY A 333 -9.46 21.40 -22.96
N ASN A 334 -10.41 22.31 -22.69
CA ASN A 334 -10.93 23.23 -23.71
C ASN A 334 -9.86 24.20 -24.23
N ALA A 335 -9.01 24.73 -23.34
CA ALA A 335 -7.91 25.62 -23.77
C ALA A 335 -6.89 24.85 -24.63
N GLN A 336 -6.58 23.62 -24.30
CA GLN A 336 -5.71 22.74 -25.10
C GLN A 336 -6.34 22.44 -26.47
N ASN A 337 -7.62 22.08 -26.51
CA ASN A 337 -8.33 21.85 -27.76
C ASN A 337 -8.36 23.11 -28.67
N LEU A 338 -8.51 24.31 -28.10
CA LEU A 338 -8.43 25.56 -28.83
C LEU A 338 -7.03 25.78 -29.43
N ALA A 339 -5.98 25.52 -28.65
CA ALA A 339 -4.59 25.63 -29.11
C ALA A 339 -4.28 24.64 -30.26
N VAL A 340 -4.74 23.38 -30.15
CA VAL A 340 -4.61 22.39 -31.25
C VAL A 340 -5.39 22.83 -32.48
N THR A 341 -6.58 23.39 -32.30
CA THR A 341 -7.38 23.92 -33.43
C THR A 341 -6.68 25.09 -34.11
N ALA A 342 -6.11 26.04 -33.36
CA ALA A 342 -5.31 27.12 -33.88
C ALA A 342 -4.09 26.61 -34.67
N MET A 343 -3.38 25.62 -34.14
CA MET A 343 -2.25 24.96 -34.82
C MET A 343 -2.69 24.33 -36.14
N ARG A 344 -3.80 23.60 -36.14
CA ARG A 344 -4.38 23.00 -37.35
C ARG A 344 -4.68 24.03 -38.42
N LEU A 345 -5.38 25.11 -38.04
CA LEU A 345 -5.72 26.18 -38.98
C LEU A 345 -4.48 26.89 -39.54
N THR A 346 -3.48 27.16 -38.70
CA THR A 346 -2.23 27.79 -39.13
C THR A 346 -1.47 26.94 -40.15
N LEU A 347 -1.31 25.65 -39.88
CA LEU A 347 -0.61 24.73 -40.77
C LEU A 347 -1.38 24.48 -42.07
N ALA A 348 -2.72 24.33 -42.00
CA ALA A 348 -3.58 24.20 -43.18
C ALA A 348 -3.53 25.46 -44.03
N SER A 349 -3.61 26.65 -43.44
CA SER A 349 -3.49 27.94 -44.16
C SER A 349 -2.12 28.08 -44.82
N ALA A 350 -1.05 27.67 -44.15
CA ALA A 350 0.29 27.69 -44.72
C ALA A 350 0.43 26.73 -45.92
N ALA A 351 -0.19 25.53 -45.85
CA ALA A 351 -0.21 24.57 -46.95
C ALA A 351 -0.96 25.14 -48.18
N VAL A 352 -2.14 25.74 -47.98
CA VAL A 352 -2.92 26.40 -49.04
C VAL A 352 -2.15 27.57 -49.61
N TRP A 353 -1.45 28.36 -48.81
CA TRP A 353 -0.63 29.49 -49.28
C TRP A 353 0.55 29.02 -50.14
N LEU A 354 1.24 27.91 -49.77
CA LEU A 354 2.28 27.31 -50.59
C LEU A 354 1.74 26.78 -51.92
N TRP A 355 0.57 26.16 -51.92
CA TRP A 355 -0.13 25.73 -53.12
C TRP A 355 -0.45 26.91 -54.02
N TRP A 356 -0.99 28.00 -53.47
CA TRP A 356 -1.31 29.24 -54.24
C TRP A 356 -0.06 29.85 -54.88
N LYS A 357 1.09 29.75 -54.25
CA LYS A 357 2.38 30.20 -54.80
C LYS A 357 2.98 29.22 -55.83
N GLY A 358 2.36 28.10 -56.08
CA GLY A 358 2.88 27.07 -56.98
C GLY A 358 4.07 26.28 -56.40
N ALA A 359 4.36 26.43 -55.10
CA ALA A 359 5.44 25.72 -54.39
C ALA A 359 5.02 24.36 -53.82
N ALA A 360 3.74 23.99 -53.94
CA ALA A 360 3.16 22.74 -53.48
C ALA A 360 2.11 22.24 -54.45
N GLY A 361 2.03 20.93 -54.69
CA GLY A 361 0.99 20.26 -55.47
C GLY A 361 -0.24 19.88 -54.65
N PRO A 362 -1.31 19.38 -55.29
CA PRO A 362 -2.49 18.87 -54.59
C PRO A 362 -2.15 17.72 -53.63
N GLY A 363 -1.22 16.84 -53.99
CA GLY A 363 -0.73 15.74 -53.15
C GLY A 363 -0.01 16.26 -51.92
N ASP A 364 0.73 17.36 -52.01
CA ASP A 364 1.41 17.99 -50.88
C ASP A 364 0.41 18.58 -49.87
N VAL A 365 -0.66 19.19 -50.34
CA VAL A 365 -1.75 19.68 -49.47
C VAL A 365 -2.43 18.52 -48.75
N ALA A 366 -2.72 17.44 -49.49
CA ALA A 366 -3.30 16.24 -48.91
C ALA A 366 -2.36 15.61 -47.85
N TYR A 367 -1.05 15.55 -48.12
CA TYR A 367 -0.03 15.13 -47.17
C TYR A 367 -0.07 15.95 -45.86
N VAL A 368 -0.03 17.28 -45.99
CA VAL A 368 -0.05 18.17 -44.81
C VAL A 368 -1.34 18.02 -44.03
N LEU A 369 -2.50 17.93 -44.66
CA LEU A 369 -3.78 17.74 -43.99
C LEU A 369 -3.84 16.41 -43.24
N THR A 370 -3.41 15.31 -43.89
CA THR A 370 -3.37 13.98 -43.25
C THR A 370 -2.40 13.95 -42.05
N MET A 371 -1.24 14.59 -42.21
CA MET A 371 -0.25 14.74 -41.13
C MET A 371 -0.79 15.55 -39.95
N ILE A 372 -1.53 16.64 -40.20
CA ILE A 372 -2.17 17.46 -39.16
C ILE A 372 -3.14 16.60 -38.33
N PHE A 373 -3.96 15.76 -38.97
CA PHE A 373 -4.86 14.83 -38.25
C PHE A 373 -4.09 13.83 -37.42
N LEU A 374 -2.99 13.27 -37.93
CA LEU A 374 -2.12 12.38 -37.19
C LEU A 374 -1.56 13.06 -35.94
N VAL A 375 -0.91 14.21 -36.10
CA VAL A 375 -0.31 14.99 -35.00
C VAL A 375 -1.37 15.40 -33.97
N GLN A 376 -2.56 15.82 -34.42
CA GLN A 376 -3.67 16.16 -33.51
C GLN A 376 -4.10 15.00 -32.65
N GLY A 377 -4.15 13.77 -33.20
CA GLY A 377 -4.47 12.55 -32.45
C GLY A 377 -3.52 12.34 -31.28
N TYR A 378 -2.22 12.54 -31.49
CA TYR A 378 -1.20 12.37 -30.45
C TYR A 378 -1.10 13.56 -29.47
N LEU A 379 -1.26 14.80 -29.92
CA LEU A 379 -1.18 15.97 -29.04
C LEU A 379 -2.38 16.13 -28.10
N ARG A 380 -3.55 15.67 -28.51
CA ARG A 380 -4.80 15.93 -27.80
C ARG A 380 -4.76 15.53 -26.34
N ASP A 381 -4.12 14.42 -26.04
CA ASP A 381 -4.17 13.79 -24.72
C ASP A 381 -2.91 14.05 -23.86
N ILE A 382 -1.91 14.80 -24.40
CA ILE A 382 -0.62 15.03 -23.72
C ILE A 382 -0.78 15.68 -22.33
N GLY A 383 -1.74 16.60 -22.16
CA GLY A 383 -2.01 17.22 -20.88
C GLY A 383 -2.57 16.25 -19.85
N GLN A 384 -3.37 15.27 -20.30
CA GLN A 384 -3.88 14.20 -19.45
C GLN A 384 -2.74 13.24 -19.07
N GLN A 385 -1.86 12.89 -20.02
CA GLN A 385 -0.71 12.03 -19.77
C GLN A 385 0.23 12.62 -18.72
N VAL A 386 0.53 13.92 -18.79
CA VAL A 386 1.32 14.62 -17.76
C VAL A 386 0.66 14.51 -16.38
N SER A 387 -0.66 14.66 -16.30
CA SER A 387 -1.41 14.52 -15.05
C SER A 387 -1.36 13.09 -14.50
N VAL A 388 -1.44 12.08 -15.37
CA VAL A 388 -1.35 10.65 -15.00
C VAL A 388 0.04 10.33 -14.46
N VAL A 389 1.10 10.76 -15.17
CA VAL A 389 2.49 10.59 -14.71
C VAL A 389 2.69 11.20 -13.33
N GLN A 390 2.24 12.44 -13.11
CA GLN A 390 2.37 13.10 -11.82
C GLN A 390 1.63 12.33 -10.71
N ARG A 391 0.41 11.84 -10.99
CA ARG A 391 -0.36 11.04 -10.03
C ARG A 391 0.36 9.72 -9.72
N SER A 392 0.80 9.00 -10.73
CA SER A 392 1.54 7.74 -10.55
C SER A 392 2.81 7.94 -9.74
N VAL A 393 3.56 9.01 -9.98
CA VAL A 393 4.75 9.36 -9.17
C VAL A 393 4.39 9.58 -7.71
N ASN A 394 3.33 10.36 -7.42
CA ASN A 394 2.89 10.62 -6.06
C ASN A 394 2.42 9.33 -5.34
N GLU A 395 1.73 8.45 -6.06
CA GLU A 395 1.27 7.16 -5.50
C GLU A 395 2.42 6.16 -5.31
N MET A 396 3.48 6.27 -6.10
CA MET A 396 4.71 5.47 -5.94
C MET A 396 5.61 5.96 -4.81
N GLU A 397 5.50 7.23 -4.38
CA GLU A 397 6.37 7.83 -3.37
C GLU A 397 6.38 6.99 -2.08
N GLU A 398 5.20 6.58 -1.61
CA GLU A 398 5.07 5.73 -0.42
C GLU A 398 5.70 4.33 -0.60
N LEU A 399 5.59 3.74 -1.79
CA LEU A 399 6.23 2.46 -2.13
C LEU A 399 7.76 2.61 -2.14
N VAL A 400 8.27 3.66 -2.79
CA VAL A 400 9.71 3.93 -2.86
C VAL A 400 10.27 4.20 -1.47
N ALA A 401 9.56 4.94 -0.61
CA ALA A 401 9.96 5.17 0.77
C ALA A 401 10.10 3.86 1.57
N ILE A 402 9.19 2.90 1.40
CA ILE A 402 9.32 1.55 2.00
C ILE A 402 10.59 0.83 1.48
N TRP A 403 10.93 1.02 0.21
CA TRP A 403 12.11 0.40 -0.39
C TRP A 403 13.43 1.02 0.06
N ASP A 404 13.44 2.31 0.32
CA ASP A 404 14.63 3.05 0.76
C ASP A 404 14.85 2.93 2.28
N GLN A 405 13.80 2.53 3.05
CA GLN A 405 13.91 2.36 4.49
C GLN A 405 14.80 1.15 4.83
N PRO A 406 15.87 1.34 5.60
CA PRO A 406 16.71 0.23 6.03
C PRO A 406 16.02 -0.61 7.10
N PRO A 407 16.20 -1.96 7.11
CA PRO A 407 15.77 -2.78 8.23
C PRO A 407 16.47 -2.32 9.52
N ALA A 408 15.71 -2.30 10.63
CA ALA A 408 16.22 -1.84 11.93
C ALA A 408 17.33 -2.76 12.47
N VAL A 409 17.16 -4.07 12.29
CA VAL A 409 18.14 -5.09 12.71
C VAL A 409 18.58 -5.88 11.48
N ARG A 410 19.89 -5.97 11.26
CA ARG A 410 20.48 -6.71 10.12
C ARG A 410 21.42 -7.80 10.61
N ASP A 411 21.38 -8.94 9.92
CA ASP A 411 22.40 -9.95 10.12
C ASP A 411 23.74 -9.43 9.60
N ARG A 412 24.81 -9.66 10.38
CA ARG A 412 26.18 -9.33 9.95
C ARG A 412 26.56 -10.18 8.73
N GLN A 413 27.42 -9.66 7.87
CA GLN A 413 27.94 -10.46 6.77
C GLN A 413 28.70 -11.67 7.34
N GLY A 414 28.33 -12.87 6.87
CA GLY A 414 28.92 -14.11 7.40
C GLY A 414 28.31 -14.62 8.69
N ALA A 415 27.18 -14.05 9.16
CA ALA A 415 26.46 -14.54 10.34
C ALA A 415 26.14 -16.04 10.22
N GLY A 416 26.62 -16.83 11.20
CA GLY A 416 26.42 -18.28 11.27
C GLY A 416 25.04 -18.65 11.79
N ARG A 417 24.75 -19.95 11.80
CA ARG A 417 23.60 -20.51 12.54
C ARG A 417 24.02 -20.77 13.99
N ILE A 418 23.11 -20.53 14.92
CA ILE A 418 23.30 -20.93 16.32
C ILE A 418 22.63 -22.31 16.56
N ALA A 419 23.23 -23.14 17.38
CA ALA A 419 22.62 -24.34 17.94
C ALA A 419 22.65 -24.22 19.49
N ILE A 420 21.49 -23.99 20.08
CA ILE A 420 21.33 -23.85 21.53
C ILE A 420 21.25 -25.25 22.11
N SER A 421 22.24 -25.63 22.95
CA SER A 421 22.33 -26.97 23.53
C SER A 421 21.88 -27.01 24.99
N ARG A 422 22.33 -26.06 25.79
CA ARG A 422 22.04 -25.97 27.23
C ARG A 422 21.01 -24.90 27.56
N GLY A 423 21.05 -23.76 26.82
CA GLY A 423 20.16 -22.65 27.02
C GLY A 423 20.58 -21.70 28.15
N GLU A 424 21.89 -21.60 28.47
CA GLU A 424 22.41 -20.56 29.35
C GLU A 424 22.30 -19.20 28.70
N ILE A 425 21.78 -18.19 29.42
CA ILE A 425 21.58 -16.84 28.92
C ILE A 425 22.40 -15.86 29.76
N ARG A 426 23.21 -15.01 29.13
CA ARG A 426 23.98 -13.96 29.79
C ARG A 426 23.81 -12.61 29.11
N PHE A 427 23.36 -11.64 29.87
CA PHE A 427 23.45 -10.22 29.55
C PHE A 427 24.74 -9.70 30.19
N ASP A 428 25.66 -9.19 29.38
CA ASP A 428 27.01 -8.80 29.80
C ASP A 428 27.15 -7.29 29.57
N HIS A 429 26.94 -6.49 30.61
CA HIS A 429 27.01 -5.01 30.61
C HIS A 429 26.18 -4.36 29.52
N VAL A 430 24.91 -4.74 29.36
CA VAL A 430 24.05 -4.30 28.26
C VAL A 430 23.57 -2.88 28.47
N LEU A 431 23.89 -2.03 27.48
CA LEU A 431 23.36 -0.68 27.30
C LEU A 431 22.32 -0.70 26.18
N PHE A 432 21.10 -0.22 26.47
CA PHE A 432 20.03 -0.17 25.46
C PHE A 432 19.12 1.05 25.62
N ARG A 433 18.78 1.65 24.47
CA ARG A 433 17.86 2.79 24.35
C ARG A 433 16.93 2.59 23.16
N TYR A 434 15.64 2.86 23.35
CA TYR A 434 14.70 2.91 22.23
C TYR A 434 14.95 4.14 21.36
N GLN A 435 14.80 3.98 20.04
CA GLN A 435 14.90 5.10 19.11
C GLN A 435 13.87 6.19 19.47
N GLY A 436 14.32 7.45 19.49
CA GLY A 436 13.48 8.60 19.87
C GLY A 436 13.40 8.90 21.36
N LEU A 437 14.04 8.13 22.23
CA LEU A 437 14.15 8.43 23.65
C LEU A 437 15.56 8.92 23.99
N ASP A 438 15.66 10.00 24.78
CA ASP A 438 16.96 10.58 25.19
C ASP A 438 17.66 9.76 26.27
N ARG A 439 16.88 8.99 27.06
CA ARG A 439 17.43 8.22 28.18
C ARG A 439 17.49 6.72 27.84
N PRO A 440 18.62 6.05 28.18
CA PRO A 440 18.71 4.61 28.04
C PRO A 440 17.74 3.92 29.01
N LEU A 441 17.10 2.83 28.53
CA LEU A 441 16.28 1.96 29.37
C LEU A 441 17.18 1.09 30.27
N PHE A 442 18.16 0.42 29.67
CA PHE A 442 19.19 -0.31 30.39
C PHE A 442 20.51 0.45 30.27
N LYS A 443 21.18 0.70 31.40
CA LYS A 443 22.46 1.42 31.43
C LYS A 443 23.65 0.48 31.53
N ASP A 444 23.51 -0.56 32.35
CA ASP A 444 24.53 -1.56 32.62
C ASP A 444 23.86 -2.82 33.14
N LEU A 445 23.09 -3.48 32.28
CA LEU A 445 22.35 -4.69 32.67
C LEU A 445 23.30 -5.88 32.58
N ASP A 446 23.68 -6.42 33.77
CA ASP A 446 24.49 -7.63 33.91
C ASP A 446 23.71 -8.70 34.68
N VAL A 447 23.38 -9.81 34.02
CA VAL A 447 22.66 -10.93 34.62
C VAL A 447 22.92 -12.22 33.86
N THR A 448 23.09 -13.32 34.61
CA THR A 448 23.21 -14.67 34.05
C THR A 448 22.03 -15.53 34.50
N ILE A 449 21.37 -16.17 33.55
CA ILE A 449 20.33 -17.19 33.79
C ILE A 449 20.95 -18.54 33.46
N PRO A 450 21.08 -19.45 34.45
CA PRO A 450 21.69 -20.75 34.21
C PRO A 450 20.83 -21.63 33.30
N ALA A 451 21.47 -22.60 32.66
CA ALA A 451 20.77 -23.58 31.82
C ALA A 451 19.74 -24.36 32.64
N GLY A 452 18.53 -24.49 32.12
CA GLY A 452 17.40 -25.15 32.79
C GLY A 452 16.78 -24.34 33.95
N GLY A 453 17.29 -23.12 34.24
CA GLY A 453 16.74 -22.26 35.30
C GLY A 453 15.38 -21.65 34.92
N ARG A 454 14.46 -21.60 35.89
CA ARG A 454 13.15 -20.97 35.74
C ARG A 454 13.15 -19.61 36.45
N VAL A 455 13.11 -18.52 35.68
CA VAL A 455 13.30 -17.16 36.18
C VAL A 455 12.05 -16.32 35.94
N GLY A 456 11.51 -15.70 37.01
CA GLY A 456 10.41 -14.74 36.95
C GLY A 456 10.92 -13.30 36.82
N LEU A 457 10.35 -12.54 35.90
CA LEU A 457 10.57 -11.10 35.76
C LEU A 457 9.38 -10.36 36.36
N VAL A 458 9.59 -9.64 37.45
CA VAL A 458 8.56 -8.90 38.20
C VAL A 458 8.92 -7.41 38.26
N GLY A 459 7.93 -6.56 38.46
CA GLY A 459 8.14 -5.11 38.61
C GLY A 459 7.00 -4.27 38.02
N PRO A 460 6.98 -2.97 38.28
CA PRO A 460 5.97 -2.05 37.76
C PRO A 460 5.87 -2.06 36.22
N SER A 461 4.74 -1.58 35.69
CA SER A 461 4.62 -1.36 34.25
C SER A 461 5.69 -0.38 33.76
N GLY A 462 6.30 -0.65 32.60
CA GLY A 462 7.38 0.18 32.07
C GLY A 462 8.77 -0.04 32.69
N SER A 463 8.95 -0.99 33.61
CA SER A 463 10.26 -1.26 34.27
C SER A 463 11.30 -1.94 33.38
N GLY A 464 10.92 -2.44 32.17
CA GLY A 464 11.86 -3.06 31.23
C GLY A 464 11.69 -4.56 31.00
N LYS A 465 10.77 -5.26 31.69
CA LYS A 465 10.55 -6.72 31.58
C LYS A 465 10.36 -7.22 30.15
N SER A 466 9.42 -6.62 29.42
CA SER A 466 9.17 -7.00 28.01
C SER A 466 10.32 -6.59 27.08
N SER A 467 11.07 -5.52 27.41
CA SER A 467 12.26 -5.13 26.66
C SER A 467 13.38 -6.14 26.81
N PHE A 468 13.56 -6.73 28.01
CA PHE A 468 14.51 -7.80 28.27
C PHE A 468 14.28 -8.98 27.31
N THR A 469 13.05 -9.47 27.20
CA THR A 469 12.72 -10.60 26.32
C THR A 469 12.78 -10.24 24.84
N LYS A 470 12.47 -9.00 24.46
CA LYS A 470 12.63 -8.50 23.09
C LYS A 470 14.11 -8.42 22.67
N LEU A 471 15.01 -8.03 23.57
CA LEU A 471 16.45 -8.03 23.34
C LEU A 471 17.02 -9.43 23.20
N LEU A 472 16.58 -10.37 24.06
CA LEU A 472 16.97 -11.78 23.96
C LEU A 472 16.60 -12.38 22.59
N GLN A 473 15.45 -12.02 22.03
CA GLN A 473 15.02 -12.42 20.69
C GLN A 473 15.70 -11.61 19.57
N ARG A 474 16.59 -10.67 19.93
CA ARG A 474 17.21 -9.73 19.00
C ARG A 474 16.19 -9.04 18.08
N LEU A 475 15.08 -8.57 18.66
CA LEU A 475 14.12 -7.71 17.95
C LEU A 475 14.65 -6.27 17.83
N TYR A 476 15.65 -5.92 18.64
CA TYR A 476 16.44 -4.69 18.62
C TYR A 476 17.92 -5.03 18.76
N ASP A 477 18.79 -4.23 18.16
CA ASP A 477 20.22 -4.26 18.46
C ASP A 477 20.48 -3.38 19.70
N ILE A 478 21.48 -3.74 20.50
CA ILE A 478 21.92 -3.01 21.71
C ILE A 478 22.93 -1.92 21.36
N ASP A 479 23.00 -0.86 22.19
CA ASP A 479 23.96 0.24 22.04
C ASP A 479 25.33 -0.12 22.59
N GLY A 480 25.44 -1.05 23.55
CA GLY A 480 26.69 -1.52 24.14
C GLY A 480 26.54 -2.83 24.91
N GLY A 481 27.65 -3.44 25.27
CA GLY A 481 27.66 -4.74 25.91
C GLY A 481 27.45 -5.92 24.95
N ARG A 482 27.03 -7.08 25.48
CA ARG A 482 26.74 -8.30 24.70
C ARG A 482 25.61 -9.10 25.34
N ILE A 483 24.87 -9.84 24.49
CA ILE A 483 23.92 -10.85 24.95
C ILE A 483 24.41 -12.19 24.41
N LEU A 484 24.66 -13.12 25.29
CA LEU A 484 25.24 -14.42 24.98
C LEU A 484 24.23 -15.54 25.29
N ILE A 485 24.14 -16.54 24.41
CA ILE A 485 23.43 -17.77 24.63
C ILE A 485 24.42 -18.93 24.45
N ASP A 486 24.60 -19.77 25.48
CA ASP A 486 25.62 -20.83 25.53
C ASP A 486 27.02 -20.29 25.17
N GLY A 487 27.34 -19.04 25.55
CA GLY A 487 28.59 -18.37 25.27
C GLY A 487 28.71 -17.73 23.87
N VAL A 488 27.70 -17.87 23.01
CA VAL A 488 27.67 -17.32 21.67
C VAL A 488 26.94 -15.97 21.66
N ASP A 489 27.58 -14.92 21.15
CA ASP A 489 26.97 -13.59 20.99
C ASP A 489 25.85 -13.64 19.95
N ILE A 490 24.62 -13.30 20.36
CA ILE A 490 23.44 -13.31 19.48
C ILE A 490 23.54 -12.29 18.33
N ALA A 491 24.39 -11.27 18.43
CA ALA A 491 24.64 -10.32 17.37
C ALA A 491 25.47 -10.91 16.20
N SER A 492 26.20 -12.02 16.45
CA SER A 492 27.03 -12.70 15.45
C SER A 492 26.32 -13.78 14.64
N VAL A 493 25.06 -14.10 14.97
CA VAL A 493 24.30 -15.20 14.36
C VAL A 493 23.10 -14.67 13.55
N GLN A 494 22.56 -15.56 12.69
CA GLN A 494 21.35 -15.25 11.92
C GLN A 494 20.12 -15.16 12.84
N GLN A 495 19.34 -14.09 12.72
CA GLN A 495 18.12 -13.86 13.50
C GLN A 495 17.11 -15.00 13.37
N SER A 496 16.94 -15.55 12.16
CA SER A 496 16.03 -16.67 11.91
C SER A 496 16.47 -17.93 12.68
N SER A 497 17.79 -18.21 12.73
CA SER A 497 18.34 -19.35 13.45
C SER A 497 18.20 -19.19 14.95
N LEU A 498 18.39 -17.98 15.49
CA LEU A 498 18.19 -17.65 16.90
C LEU A 498 16.72 -17.81 17.30
N ARG A 499 15.82 -17.14 16.60
CA ARG A 499 14.39 -17.10 16.94
C ARG A 499 13.69 -18.44 16.79
N SER A 500 14.16 -19.31 15.89
CA SER A 500 13.62 -20.68 15.75
C SER A 500 13.91 -21.58 16.95
N GLN A 501 14.84 -21.21 17.83
CA GLN A 501 15.22 -21.98 19.01
C GLN A 501 14.78 -21.32 20.33
N ILE A 502 13.94 -20.29 20.24
CA ILE A 502 13.29 -19.62 21.38
C ILE A 502 11.78 -19.75 21.18
N ALA A 503 11.11 -20.51 22.04
CA ALA A 503 9.65 -20.56 22.05
C ALA A 503 9.09 -19.39 22.86
N ILE A 504 7.96 -18.83 22.41
CA ILE A 504 7.25 -17.78 23.13
C ILE A 504 5.75 -18.08 23.19
N VAL A 505 5.17 -17.93 24.38
CA VAL A 505 3.71 -17.90 24.59
C VAL A 505 3.36 -16.51 25.04
N GLN A 506 2.63 -15.78 24.19
CA GLN A 506 2.26 -14.38 24.41
C GLN A 506 1.01 -14.26 25.29
N GLN A 507 0.82 -13.13 25.94
CA GLN A 507 -0.37 -12.78 26.74
C GLN A 507 -1.65 -12.90 25.92
N GLU A 508 -1.67 -12.31 24.73
CA GLU A 508 -2.75 -12.42 23.74
C GLU A 508 -2.24 -13.15 22.50
N PRO A 509 -2.47 -14.46 22.38
CA PRO A 509 -1.98 -15.20 21.22
C PRO A 509 -2.67 -14.77 19.93
N ILE A 510 -1.87 -14.42 18.94
CA ILE A 510 -2.35 -14.10 17.60
C ILE A 510 -2.32 -15.37 16.74
N LEU A 511 -3.46 -15.71 16.15
CA LEU A 511 -3.59 -16.83 15.23
C LEU A 511 -3.80 -16.32 13.80
N PHE A 512 -3.18 -16.98 12.84
CA PHE A 512 -3.42 -16.71 11.42
C PHE A 512 -4.80 -17.20 11.02
N HIS A 513 -5.42 -16.53 10.05
CA HIS A 513 -6.65 -17.01 9.42
C HIS A 513 -6.37 -18.24 8.55
N ARG A 514 -6.06 -19.35 9.20
CA ARG A 514 -5.70 -20.65 8.63
C ARG A 514 -6.34 -21.75 9.47
N SER A 515 -6.13 -23.01 9.12
CA SER A 515 -6.57 -24.14 9.93
C SER A 515 -5.86 -24.19 11.28
N LEU A 516 -6.44 -24.92 12.24
CA LEU A 516 -5.80 -25.19 13.55
C LEU A 516 -4.49 -25.95 13.36
N ALA A 517 -4.47 -26.96 12.49
CA ALA A 517 -3.25 -27.70 12.16
C ALA A 517 -2.13 -26.78 11.68
N GLU A 518 -2.40 -25.89 10.71
CA GLU A 518 -1.42 -24.93 10.19
C GLU A 518 -0.96 -23.92 11.26
N ASN A 519 -1.85 -23.52 12.16
CA ASN A 519 -1.50 -22.64 13.27
C ASN A 519 -0.57 -23.32 14.29
N ILE A 520 -0.79 -24.58 14.61
CA ILE A 520 0.09 -25.37 15.48
C ILE A 520 1.43 -25.63 14.77
N ALA A 521 1.40 -26.06 13.51
CA ALA A 521 2.57 -26.38 12.70
C ALA A 521 3.43 -25.16 12.34
N TYR A 522 2.98 -23.92 12.63
CA TYR A 522 3.68 -22.71 12.28
C TYR A 522 5.13 -22.65 12.81
N ALA A 523 5.37 -23.17 14.00
CA ALA A 523 6.71 -23.21 14.60
C ALA A 523 7.65 -24.22 13.94
N ARG A 524 7.12 -25.30 13.35
CA ARG A 524 7.88 -26.35 12.66
C ARG A 524 7.16 -26.76 11.38
N PRO A 525 7.39 -26.03 10.26
CA PRO A 525 6.83 -26.39 8.97
C PRO A 525 7.27 -27.80 8.55
N GLY A 526 6.32 -28.60 8.06
CA GLY A 526 6.57 -29.99 7.68
C GLY A 526 6.40 -31.01 8.83
N ALA A 527 5.92 -30.61 10.00
CA ALA A 527 5.49 -31.53 11.04
C ALA A 527 4.36 -32.45 10.53
N THR A 528 4.43 -33.71 10.90
CA THR A 528 3.41 -34.69 10.57
C THR A 528 2.12 -34.43 11.35
N GLN A 529 0.99 -34.92 10.86
CA GLN A 529 -0.29 -34.79 11.55
C GLN A 529 -0.24 -35.39 12.97
N SER A 530 0.43 -36.54 13.16
CA SER A 530 0.61 -37.16 14.44
C SER A 530 1.43 -36.30 15.43
N GLU A 531 2.44 -35.58 14.98
CA GLU A 531 3.20 -34.64 15.79
C GLU A 531 2.35 -33.43 16.20
N ILE A 532 1.52 -32.92 15.30
CA ILE A 532 0.57 -31.82 15.58
C ILE A 532 -0.45 -32.27 16.64
N GLU A 533 -1.04 -33.44 16.48
CA GLU A 533 -1.98 -34.03 17.44
C GLU A 533 -1.35 -34.25 18.81
N ARG A 534 -0.13 -34.78 18.85
CA ARG A 534 0.61 -34.94 20.07
C ARG A 534 0.90 -33.63 20.79
N ALA A 535 1.30 -32.58 20.05
CA ALA A 535 1.51 -31.27 20.62
C ALA A 535 0.20 -30.65 21.16
N ALA A 536 -0.92 -30.87 20.46
CA ALA A 536 -2.24 -30.43 20.91
C ALA A 536 -2.71 -31.19 22.17
N GLU A 537 -2.40 -32.49 22.29
CA GLU A 537 -2.68 -33.29 23.47
C GLU A 537 -1.91 -32.78 24.69
N LEU A 538 -0.60 -32.54 24.53
CA LEU A 538 0.25 -31.99 25.60
C LEU A 538 -0.21 -30.60 26.05
N ALA A 539 -0.80 -29.83 25.17
CA ALA A 539 -1.35 -28.49 25.44
C ALA A 539 -2.81 -28.51 25.92
N ASN A 540 -3.40 -29.66 26.22
CA ASN A 540 -4.83 -29.80 26.57
C ASN A 540 -5.77 -29.22 25.51
N ALA A 541 -5.36 -29.17 24.22
CA ALA A 541 -6.13 -28.61 23.13
C ALA A 541 -6.98 -29.67 22.39
N SER A 542 -6.58 -30.93 22.39
CA SER A 542 -7.26 -32.02 21.63
C SER A 542 -8.74 -32.15 21.98
N GLY A 543 -9.10 -31.94 23.25
CA GLY A 543 -10.48 -32.09 23.74
C GLY A 543 -11.46 -31.07 23.13
N PHE A 544 -11.07 -29.80 22.92
CA PHE A 544 -11.93 -28.85 22.23
C PHE A 544 -11.84 -28.98 20.70
N ILE A 545 -10.67 -29.31 20.17
CA ILE A 545 -10.49 -29.50 18.72
C ILE A 545 -11.37 -30.63 18.19
N SER A 546 -11.45 -31.75 18.92
CA SER A 546 -12.29 -32.89 18.54
C SER A 546 -13.79 -32.59 18.54
N ARG A 547 -14.25 -31.58 19.27
CA ARG A 547 -15.65 -31.11 19.28
C ARG A 547 -16.01 -30.21 18.12
N LEU A 548 -15.02 -29.68 17.40
CA LEU A 548 -15.25 -28.82 16.24
C LEU A 548 -15.62 -29.67 15.02
N PRO A 549 -16.59 -29.23 14.18
CA PRO A 549 -17.07 -30.02 13.04
C PRO A 549 -15.97 -30.45 12.04
N GLN A 550 -14.92 -29.64 11.89
CA GLN A 550 -13.81 -29.90 10.99
C GLN A 550 -12.51 -30.28 11.73
N GLY A 551 -12.56 -30.47 13.05
CA GLY A 551 -11.39 -30.83 13.86
C GLY A 551 -10.19 -29.90 13.61
N TYR A 552 -9.06 -30.47 13.27
CA TYR A 552 -7.80 -29.75 12.99
C TYR A 552 -7.85 -28.89 11.71
N ASP A 553 -8.76 -29.17 10.78
CA ASP A 553 -8.95 -28.38 9.54
C ASP A 553 -9.84 -27.13 9.75
N THR A 554 -10.34 -26.93 10.96
CA THR A 554 -11.17 -25.78 11.30
C THR A 554 -10.44 -24.46 11.09
N LEU A 555 -11.01 -23.56 10.29
CA LEU A 555 -10.49 -22.18 10.08
C LEU A 555 -10.84 -21.30 11.29
N VAL A 556 -9.83 -20.76 11.94
CA VAL A 556 -9.97 -20.02 13.20
C VAL A 556 -10.51 -18.58 13.07
N GLY A 557 -10.72 -18.08 11.85
CA GLY A 557 -11.13 -16.70 11.63
C GLY A 557 -9.97 -15.69 11.73
N GLU A 558 -10.28 -14.41 11.52
CA GLU A 558 -9.28 -13.35 11.66
C GLU A 558 -8.84 -13.25 13.12
N ARG A 559 -7.51 -13.29 13.36
CA ARG A 559 -6.88 -13.29 14.70
C ARG A 559 -7.43 -14.35 15.67
N GLY A 560 -8.11 -15.40 15.16
CA GLY A 560 -8.66 -16.45 16.02
C GLY A 560 -9.98 -16.10 16.71
N VAL A 561 -10.75 -15.15 16.18
CA VAL A 561 -11.99 -14.64 16.79
C VAL A 561 -13.05 -15.70 17.06
N LYS A 562 -12.99 -16.84 16.36
CA LYS A 562 -13.92 -17.97 16.53
C LYS A 562 -13.61 -18.85 17.75
N LEU A 563 -12.46 -18.63 18.42
CA LEU A 563 -12.03 -19.38 19.59
C LEU A 563 -12.17 -18.53 20.85
N SER A 564 -12.42 -19.17 21.98
CA SER A 564 -12.34 -18.54 23.30
C SER A 564 -10.88 -18.13 23.64
N GLY A 565 -10.68 -17.28 24.64
CA GLY A 565 -9.35 -16.89 25.11
C GLY A 565 -8.49 -18.09 25.48
N GLY A 566 -9.04 -18.99 26.27
CA GLY A 566 -8.36 -20.22 26.72
C GLY A 566 -8.04 -21.19 25.59
N GLU A 567 -8.91 -21.32 24.58
CA GLU A 567 -8.65 -22.15 23.40
C GLU A 567 -7.50 -21.57 22.55
N ARG A 568 -7.49 -20.22 22.32
CA ARG A 568 -6.36 -19.57 21.64
C ARG A 568 -5.05 -19.80 22.39
N GLN A 569 -5.07 -19.71 23.72
CA GLN A 569 -3.89 -19.92 24.55
C GLN A 569 -3.36 -21.35 24.43
N ARG A 570 -4.24 -22.37 24.51
CA ARG A 570 -3.85 -23.77 24.32
C ARG A 570 -3.28 -24.05 22.91
N VAL A 571 -3.79 -23.40 21.86
CA VAL A 571 -3.19 -23.49 20.52
C VAL A 571 -1.79 -22.88 20.49
N ALA A 572 -1.57 -21.74 21.16
CA ALA A 572 -0.23 -21.14 21.28
C ALA A 572 0.75 -22.02 22.08
N ILE A 573 0.27 -22.66 23.13
CA ILE A 573 1.07 -23.64 23.92
C ILE A 573 1.40 -24.88 23.07
N ALA A 574 0.44 -25.41 22.30
CA ALA A 574 0.69 -26.50 21.34
C ALA A 574 1.76 -26.12 20.30
N ARG A 575 1.72 -24.89 19.80
CA ARG A 575 2.79 -24.34 18.93
C ARG A 575 4.15 -24.34 19.63
N ALA A 576 4.22 -23.97 20.90
CA ALA A 576 5.44 -23.95 21.67
C ALA A 576 5.97 -25.38 21.99
N PHE A 577 5.09 -26.37 22.22
CA PHE A 577 5.49 -27.79 22.33
C PHE A 577 6.10 -28.28 21.01
N LEU A 578 5.46 -27.98 19.89
CA LEU A 578 5.94 -28.44 18.59
C LEU A 578 7.27 -27.76 18.17
N ALA A 579 7.52 -26.53 18.63
CA ALA A 579 8.79 -25.82 18.43
C ALA A 579 9.96 -26.56 19.07
N ASP A 580 9.73 -27.23 20.18
CA ASP A 580 10.73 -27.99 20.99
C ASP A 580 12.01 -27.19 21.25
N ALA A 581 11.86 -25.93 21.63
CA ALA A 581 12.96 -25.01 21.88
C ALA A 581 13.53 -25.17 23.31
N ARG A 582 14.85 -24.99 23.47
CA ARG A 582 15.54 -25.04 24.75
C ARG A 582 15.26 -23.84 25.65
N ILE A 583 14.92 -22.70 25.05
CA ILE A 583 14.55 -21.46 25.75
C ILE A 583 13.07 -21.20 25.56
N LEU A 584 12.36 -20.97 26.66
CA LEU A 584 10.93 -20.66 26.66
C LEU A 584 10.69 -19.30 27.31
N ILE A 585 9.91 -18.45 26.63
CA ILE A 585 9.43 -17.17 27.15
C ILE A 585 7.92 -17.29 27.37
N LEU A 586 7.45 -17.02 28.58
CA LEU A 586 6.03 -16.95 28.92
C LEU A 586 5.68 -15.51 29.30
N ASP A 587 4.79 -14.89 28.55
CA ASP A 587 4.33 -13.53 28.79
C ASP A 587 2.88 -13.58 29.27
N GLU A 588 2.66 -13.56 30.58
CA GLU A 588 1.37 -13.56 31.29
C GLU A 588 0.30 -14.51 30.69
N ALA A 589 0.66 -15.74 30.48
CA ALA A 589 -0.11 -16.72 29.70
C ALA A 589 -1.48 -17.13 30.30
N THR A 590 -1.87 -16.66 31.49
CA THR A 590 -3.12 -17.04 32.21
C THR A 590 -4.06 -15.85 32.45
N ALA A 591 -3.76 -14.65 31.94
CA ALA A 591 -4.59 -13.48 32.13
C ALA A 591 -5.96 -13.60 31.42
N SER A 592 -7.02 -13.15 32.08
CA SER A 592 -8.39 -13.04 31.53
C SER A 592 -9.04 -14.36 31.09
N LEU A 593 -8.70 -15.49 31.74
CA LEU A 593 -9.32 -16.79 31.49
C LEU A 593 -10.37 -17.11 32.56
N ASP A 594 -11.36 -17.94 32.19
CA ASP A 594 -12.25 -18.59 33.13
C ASP A 594 -11.50 -19.67 33.91
N SER A 595 -11.94 -20.01 35.14
CA SER A 595 -11.23 -20.88 36.05
C SER A 595 -10.93 -22.29 35.48
N GLU A 596 -11.82 -22.86 34.69
CA GLU A 596 -11.60 -24.17 34.06
C GLU A 596 -10.51 -24.09 32.98
N SER A 597 -10.59 -23.07 32.10
CA SER A 597 -9.56 -22.83 31.09
C SER A 597 -8.20 -22.48 31.72
N GLU A 598 -8.17 -21.73 32.83
CA GLU A 598 -6.96 -21.36 33.53
C GLU A 598 -6.25 -22.61 34.07
N ALA A 599 -6.98 -23.55 34.70
CA ALA A 599 -6.40 -24.80 35.19
C ALA A 599 -5.79 -25.66 34.07
N LEU A 600 -6.47 -25.78 32.93
CA LEU A 600 -5.97 -26.53 31.77
C LEU A 600 -4.73 -25.86 31.13
N VAL A 601 -4.69 -24.55 31.09
CA VAL A 601 -3.56 -23.76 30.57
C VAL A 601 -2.38 -23.87 31.52
N GLN A 602 -2.61 -23.77 32.83
CA GLN A 602 -1.57 -23.87 33.86
C GLN A 602 -0.88 -25.25 33.82
N ASP A 603 -1.65 -26.36 33.80
CA ASP A 603 -1.14 -27.72 33.69
C ASP A 603 -0.32 -27.92 32.39
N ALA A 604 -0.77 -27.34 31.26
CA ALA A 604 -0.02 -27.39 30.01
C ALA A 604 1.29 -26.57 30.08
N ILE A 605 1.29 -25.42 30.75
CA ILE A 605 2.49 -24.59 30.96
C ILE A 605 3.50 -25.30 31.85
N GLU A 606 3.08 -25.94 32.95
CA GLU A 606 3.96 -26.69 33.84
C GLU A 606 4.68 -27.81 33.09
N ARG A 607 3.97 -28.58 32.27
CA ARG A 607 4.59 -29.60 31.39
C ARG A 607 5.54 -28.96 30.36
N LEU A 608 5.19 -27.81 29.81
CA LEU A 608 6.01 -27.12 28.80
C LEU A 608 7.31 -26.59 29.38
N MET A 609 7.35 -26.24 30.69
CA MET A 609 8.54 -25.72 31.36
C MET A 609 9.60 -26.79 31.66
N LEU A 610 9.26 -28.10 31.62
CA LEU A 610 10.18 -29.17 31.92
C LEU A 610 11.39 -29.19 30.98
N ASP A 611 12.59 -29.38 31.55
CA ASP A 611 13.88 -29.50 30.84
C ASP A 611 14.23 -28.28 29.92
N ARG A 612 13.74 -27.08 30.26
CA ARG A 612 13.97 -25.86 29.50
C ARG A 612 14.44 -24.71 30.40
N THR A 613 15.19 -23.78 29.81
CA THR A 613 15.44 -22.49 30.43
C THR A 613 14.21 -21.62 30.22
N VAL A 614 13.58 -21.17 31.30
CA VAL A 614 12.29 -20.51 31.26
C VAL A 614 12.39 -19.07 31.79
N ILE A 615 11.83 -18.13 31.05
CA ILE A 615 11.66 -16.74 31.46
C ILE A 615 10.16 -16.46 31.53
N VAL A 616 9.65 -16.12 32.70
CA VAL A 616 8.24 -15.78 32.93
C VAL A 616 8.11 -14.29 33.20
N ILE A 617 7.43 -13.56 32.32
CA ILE A 617 7.00 -12.19 32.62
C ILE A 617 5.69 -12.30 33.39
N ALA A 618 5.69 -11.93 34.67
CA ALA A 618 4.52 -12.06 35.50
C ALA A 618 3.92 -10.72 35.86
N HIS A 619 2.61 -10.63 35.66
CA HIS A 619 1.75 -9.60 36.20
C HIS A 619 0.98 -10.12 37.44
N ARG A 620 0.75 -11.44 37.52
CA ARG A 620 0.22 -12.11 38.71
C ARG A 620 1.37 -12.78 39.47
N LEU A 621 1.62 -12.36 40.71
CA LEU A 621 2.75 -12.86 41.48
C LEU A 621 2.58 -14.33 41.91
N ALA A 622 1.35 -14.85 41.91
CA ALA A 622 1.10 -16.28 42.15
C ALA A 622 1.82 -17.19 41.13
N THR A 623 2.05 -16.71 39.90
CA THR A 623 2.73 -17.49 38.84
C THR A 623 4.24 -17.60 39.05
N VAL A 624 4.85 -16.76 39.88
CA VAL A 624 6.31 -16.76 40.10
C VAL A 624 6.72 -17.43 41.42
N VAL A 625 5.77 -17.75 42.30
CA VAL A 625 6.06 -18.38 43.61
C VAL A 625 6.80 -19.70 43.46
N GLY A 626 6.48 -20.50 42.44
CA GLY A 626 7.10 -21.81 42.18
C GLY A 626 8.34 -21.77 41.29
N LEU A 627 8.88 -20.59 40.98
CA LEU A 627 10.07 -20.46 40.12
C LEU A 627 11.36 -20.47 40.97
N ASP A 628 12.46 -20.87 40.33
CA ASP A 628 13.75 -21.02 41.02
C ASP A 628 14.34 -19.67 41.44
N ARG A 629 14.06 -18.58 40.67
CA ARG A 629 14.64 -17.25 40.87
C ARG A 629 13.70 -16.16 40.35
N ILE A 630 13.66 -15.04 41.03
CA ILE A 630 12.87 -13.87 40.69
C ILE A 630 13.79 -12.67 40.56
N LEU A 631 13.72 -11.99 39.41
CA LEU A 631 14.39 -10.73 39.13
C LEU A 631 13.36 -9.59 39.19
N VAL A 632 13.56 -8.66 40.12
CA VAL A 632 12.65 -7.51 40.32
C VAL A 632 13.21 -6.30 39.62
N PHE A 633 12.51 -5.87 38.56
CA PHE A 633 12.88 -4.72 37.74
C PHE A 633 12.26 -3.42 38.23
N GLU A 634 13.06 -2.38 38.33
CA GLU A 634 12.61 -1.00 38.54
C GLU A 634 13.46 -0.04 37.70
N HIS A 635 12.83 0.77 36.88
CA HIS A 635 13.49 1.77 36.02
C HIS A 635 14.65 1.25 35.17
N GLY A 636 14.55 0.03 34.66
CA GLY A 636 15.57 -0.62 33.82
C GLY A 636 16.73 -1.25 34.58
N GLU A 637 16.67 -1.34 35.90
CA GLU A 637 17.66 -1.98 36.73
C GLU A 637 17.05 -3.17 37.49
N ILE A 638 17.85 -4.21 37.77
CA ILE A 638 17.47 -5.30 38.63
C ILE A 638 17.74 -4.85 40.09
N ARG A 639 16.68 -4.54 40.81
CA ARG A 639 16.75 -4.07 42.21
C ARG A 639 16.87 -5.17 43.21
N GLU A 640 16.20 -6.30 42.96
CA GLU A 640 16.19 -7.45 43.83
C GLU A 640 16.32 -8.73 43.00
N ASP A 641 16.99 -9.70 43.56
CA ASP A 641 17.32 -10.99 42.96
C ASP A 641 17.34 -12.06 44.02
N GLY A 642 16.54 -13.11 43.87
CA GLY A 642 16.44 -14.19 44.84
C GLY A 642 15.26 -15.13 44.61
N SER A 643 15.07 -16.10 45.51
CA SER A 643 13.87 -16.94 45.53
C SER A 643 12.68 -16.19 46.14
N HIS A 644 11.46 -16.72 45.95
CA HIS A 644 10.25 -16.17 46.57
C HIS A 644 10.41 -16.04 48.10
N GLU A 645 10.91 -17.11 48.79
CA GLU A 645 11.06 -17.13 50.23
C GLU A 645 12.06 -16.07 50.73
N ALA A 646 13.14 -15.83 49.99
CA ALA A 646 14.14 -14.85 50.35
C ALA A 646 13.62 -13.42 50.18
N LEU A 647 12.90 -13.16 49.08
CA LEU A 647 12.42 -11.84 48.73
C LEU A 647 11.21 -11.38 49.56
N ILE A 648 10.32 -12.31 49.95
CA ILE A 648 9.15 -11.98 50.75
C ILE A 648 9.53 -11.63 52.19
N GLN A 649 10.66 -12.16 52.71
CA GLN A 649 11.16 -11.86 54.07
C GLN A 649 11.92 -10.51 54.12
N ARG A 650 12.27 -9.92 52.99
CA ARG A 650 13.04 -8.67 52.93
C ARG A 650 12.20 -7.49 53.38
N GLU A 651 12.50 -6.94 54.55
CA GLU A 651 11.80 -5.74 55.06
C GLU A 651 12.01 -4.56 54.12
N GLY A 652 10.91 -3.87 53.72
CA GLY A 652 10.94 -2.76 52.79
C GLY A 652 11.24 -3.15 51.32
N GLY A 653 11.30 -4.45 51.00
CA GLY A 653 11.55 -4.96 49.66
C GLY A 653 10.45 -4.58 48.66
N LEU A 654 10.87 -4.28 47.44
CA LEU A 654 9.94 -3.97 46.35
C LEU A 654 9.05 -5.17 46.00
N TYR A 655 9.63 -6.40 45.98
CA TYR A 655 8.90 -7.63 45.76
C TYR A 655 7.80 -7.86 46.80
N ARG A 656 8.16 -7.74 48.10
CA ARG A 656 7.21 -7.89 49.20
C ARG A 656 6.05 -6.91 49.09
N ARG A 657 6.34 -5.62 48.80
CA ARG A 657 5.32 -4.59 48.61
C ARG A 657 4.38 -4.90 47.45
N LEU A 658 4.91 -5.36 46.30
CA LEU A 658 4.11 -5.75 45.15
C LEU A 658 3.24 -6.98 45.46
N TYR A 659 3.77 -7.94 46.23
CA TYR A 659 3.05 -9.16 46.63
C TYR A 659 1.90 -8.82 47.60
N GLU A 660 2.16 -8.00 48.62
CA GLU A 660 1.15 -7.53 49.57
C GLU A 660 0.00 -6.76 48.88
N LEU A 661 0.31 -5.89 47.92
CA LEU A 661 -0.70 -5.17 47.16
C LEU A 661 -1.59 -6.13 46.35
N GLN A 662 -1.04 -7.12 45.67
CA GLN A 662 -1.82 -8.10 44.90
C GLN A 662 -2.62 -9.07 45.75
N SER A 663 -2.13 -9.41 46.95
CA SER A 663 -2.84 -10.29 47.90
C SER A 663 -4.03 -9.60 48.58
N LEU A 664 -4.12 -8.25 48.50
CA LEU A 664 -5.26 -7.46 48.99
C LEU A 664 -6.37 -7.31 47.95
N ASP A 665 -6.04 -7.47 46.63
CA ASP A 665 -6.97 -7.34 45.52
C ASP A 665 -7.59 -8.68 45.07
N GLY A 666 -7.19 -9.80 45.62
CA GLY A 666 -7.69 -11.17 45.37
C GLY A 666 -8.36 -11.78 46.56
#